data_02dd44ab3a72db98f169922b9964179d
#
_entry.id   02dd44ab3a72db98f169922b9964179d
#
_cell.length_a   1.000
_cell.length_b   1.000
_cell.length_c   1.000
_cell.angle_alpha   90.00
_cell.angle_beta   90.00
_cell.angle_gamma   90.00
#
_symmetry.space_group_name_H-M   'P 1'
#
loop_
_entity.id
_entity.type
_entity.pdbx_description
1 polymer ?
#
loop_
_entity_poly.entity_id
_entity_poly.type
_entity_poly.pdbx_seq_one_letter_code
_entity_poly.pdbx_strand_id
1 'polypeptide(L)'
;MGQVSGGLSVNDRFFAPLVAMLLASGCAALIYQVVWFQLLGLVIGASAPSAGVLLGTFMGGLCVGGLVLPRWIGPERNPLEVFAALEAGIAACGLAVLHVLPGIEAAYVGLADADRASIAVRALVAALCLVPPTVLMGATLPIVARCVRANVAGWSRVGWLYSANTAGGVLGSVCAGFYLLRVHDAAVATYAAAALNIAAALAALAVAVVASRSRAPEAGVPRIAEPPADRLDVRGSADAVTAAGGARTGSAWSPSAHGVWAIHATAALSGMTALAAEVLWTRHLALLFGPTVYAFALILAVFLLGLGAGSGAGALAARRTRPAAALAACQWLLCAAIGWAAFAIARSLPYWPLDVTLPSSPTVLLQADLLRAAWAILPAALLWGASFPLALAAAGAHGGAEPGVLTGRVYAANTLGAIVGSLLTSLVLVVVIGGRATQQTMIAASACAALLALAPLVRRTRLVAAALFATAVVVSAAALVRLVPEMPPEVVAYGRFTPTRGIGADVIHTAEGWTGAFAVTREPDGMLTYHGAGKAQASTYPQDMRLQRMLGHLATLVADEPKRVLVIGLGAGVTAGAVSIDPATERVVVAEIEPRVREIAASYFRAQNHGVVGDPKVELRFDDGRHYLATAVDRFDVITSDPLDPWVKGAATLYTREFWQLVRSRLAPGGVVTVFVQLYESTEDAVRSEIATFFDAFPNGAVFANTVRGAGYDVVLLARAGDAPIDVDLVAARLARPEYARVAASLREVGFRSAADLLGTYAGGRDDLAHWLDGAEINTDRNLRLQYLAGEGLNRYDANEIFERMLPRGAAFPDRLFTGSPAALDGVRRAIARR
;
A
#
# COMPACT_ATOMS: atom_id res chain seq x y z
N MET A 1 45.83 22.72 -18.59
CA MET A 1 44.63 22.60 -17.78
C MET A 1 44.84 21.45 -16.77
N GLY A 2 45.11 21.83 -15.53
CA GLY A 2 45.59 20.95 -14.48
C GLY A 2 44.57 19.92 -14.03
N GLN A 3 45.03 18.74 -13.76
CA GLN A 3 44.28 17.67 -13.08
C GLN A 3 43.86 18.14 -11.67
N VAL A 4 42.55 18.49 -11.53
CA VAL A 4 41.91 18.55 -10.23
C VAL A 4 41.25 17.18 -10.02
N SER A 5 41.96 16.23 -9.44
CA SER A 5 41.41 14.96 -9.01
C SER A 5 41.86 14.62 -7.61
N GLY A 6 41.35 15.40 -6.64
CA GLY A 6 41.44 15.07 -5.20
C GLY A 6 40.32 14.17 -4.69
N GLY A 7 39.67 13.42 -5.54
CA GLY A 7 38.57 12.50 -5.14
C GLY A 7 39.13 11.26 -4.44
N LEU A 8 38.52 10.85 -3.32
CA LEU A 8 38.72 9.59 -2.60
C LEU A 8 38.48 8.40 -3.55
N SER A 9 39.46 7.92 -4.31
CA SER A 9 39.36 6.62 -4.93
C SER A 9 39.39 5.56 -3.84
N VAL A 10 38.20 5.05 -3.46
CA VAL A 10 38.09 3.97 -2.47
C VAL A 10 38.79 2.74 -3.02
N ASN A 11 39.87 2.31 -2.38
CA ASN A 11 40.53 1.02 -2.60
C ASN A 11 39.47 -0.09 -2.43
N ASP A 12 39.66 -1.23 -3.10
CA ASP A 12 38.77 -2.39 -3.00
C ASP A 12 38.44 -2.83 -1.56
N ARG A 13 39.34 -2.50 -0.61
CA ARG A 13 39.19 -2.73 0.84
C ARG A 13 37.99 -2.04 1.49
N PHE A 14 37.55 -0.91 0.97
CA PHE A 14 36.39 -0.16 1.52
C PHE A 14 35.06 -0.42 0.79
N PHE A 15 35.06 -1.26 -0.24
CA PHE A 15 33.84 -1.52 -1.00
C PHE A 15 32.83 -2.33 -0.19
N ALA A 16 33.28 -3.35 0.55
CA ALA A 16 32.41 -4.17 1.40
C ALA A 16 31.71 -3.35 2.52
N PRO A 17 32.41 -2.48 3.27
CA PRO A 17 31.76 -1.54 4.19
C PRO A 17 30.71 -0.63 3.54
N LEU A 18 30.95 -0.11 2.32
CA LEU A 18 29.96 0.71 1.60
C LEU A 18 28.70 -0.08 1.26
N VAL A 19 28.87 -1.34 0.85
CA VAL A 19 27.75 -2.27 0.60
C VAL A 19 26.93 -2.48 1.87
N ALA A 20 27.58 -2.74 3.01
CA ALA A 20 26.92 -2.94 4.30
C ALA A 20 26.16 -1.69 4.78
N MET A 21 26.77 -0.50 4.63
CA MET A 21 26.13 0.76 5.00
C MET A 21 24.87 1.04 4.17
N LEU A 22 24.93 0.83 2.83
CA LEU A 22 23.76 1.04 1.97
C LEU A 22 22.70 -0.04 2.17
N LEU A 23 23.07 -1.26 2.51
CA LEU A 23 22.11 -2.29 2.91
C LEU A 23 21.36 -1.88 4.18
N ALA A 24 22.05 -1.38 5.20
CA ALA A 24 21.43 -0.88 6.43
C ALA A 24 20.53 0.35 6.16
N SER A 25 21.00 1.31 5.35
CA SER A 25 20.24 2.49 4.94
C SER A 25 18.95 2.12 4.18
N GLY A 26 19.05 1.19 3.23
CA GLY A 26 17.88 0.68 2.48
C GLY A 26 16.88 -0.07 3.37
N CYS A 27 17.38 -0.85 4.34
CA CYS A 27 16.54 -1.53 5.33
C CYS A 27 15.76 -0.51 6.18
N ALA A 28 16.43 0.50 6.72
CA ALA A 28 15.79 1.56 7.49
C ALA A 28 14.77 2.34 6.67
N ALA A 29 15.08 2.68 5.42
CA ALA A 29 14.20 3.44 4.54
C ALA A 29 12.86 2.73 4.29
N LEU A 30 12.86 1.41 4.07
CA LEU A 30 11.63 0.64 3.86
C LEU A 30 10.85 0.42 5.15
N ILE A 31 11.52 0.26 6.30
CA ILE A 31 10.83 0.24 7.60
C ILE A 31 10.09 1.56 7.81
N TYR A 32 10.75 2.70 7.61
CA TYR A 32 10.11 4.02 7.71
C TYR A 32 8.95 4.18 6.73
N GLN A 33 9.12 3.78 5.47
CA GLN A 33 8.06 3.89 4.47
C GLN A 33 6.78 3.16 4.90
N VAL A 34 6.90 1.92 5.38
CA VAL A 34 5.77 1.12 5.85
C VAL A 34 5.10 1.80 7.05
N VAL A 35 5.90 2.21 8.05
CA VAL A 35 5.40 2.86 9.28
C VAL A 35 4.73 4.20 8.97
N TRP A 36 5.39 5.07 8.20
CA TRP A 36 4.85 6.41 7.91
C TRP A 36 3.59 6.35 7.05
N PHE A 37 3.50 5.43 6.09
CA PHE A 37 2.27 5.26 5.31
C PHE A 37 1.12 4.77 6.19
N GLN A 38 1.39 3.90 7.15
CA GLN A 38 0.40 3.47 8.13
C GLN A 38 -0.06 4.65 9.00
N LEU A 39 0.86 5.37 9.65
CA LEU A 39 0.54 6.47 10.56
C LEU A 39 -0.12 7.67 9.85
N LEU A 40 0.40 8.10 8.70
CA LEU A 40 -0.19 9.20 7.94
C LEU A 40 -1.53 8.84 7.31
N GLY A 41 -1.73 7.56 6.94
CA GLY A 41 -3.02 7.06 6.48
C GLY A 41 -4.13 7.24 7.54
N LEU A 42 -3.81 7.16 8.83
CA LEU A 42 -4.75 7.45 9.91
C LEU A 42 -5.19 8.92 9.95
N VAL A 43 -4.29 9.84 9.59
CA VAL A 43 -4.55 11.30 9.64
C VAL A 43 -5.29 11.80 8.39
N ILE A 44 -4.77 11.46 7.20
CA ILE A 44 -5.30 12.00 5.93
C ILE A 44 -6.28 11.05 5.23
N GLY A 45 -6.58 9.90 5.88
CA GLY A 45 -7.44 8.85 5.36
C GLY A 45 -6.70 7.86 4.44
N ALA A 46 -7.27 6.64 4.32
CA ALA A 46 -6.73 5.54 3.52
C ALA A 46 -7.29 5.48 2.08
N SER A 47 -7.97 6.52 1.62
CA SER A 47 -8.52 6.60 0.27
C SER A 47 -7.42 6.56 -0.81
N ALA A 48 -7.75 6.12 -2.04
CA ALA A 48 -6.78 6.06 -3.12
C ALA A 48 -6.12 7.41 -3.46
N PRO A 49 -6.82 8.55 -3.45
CA PRO A 49 -6.18 9.86 -3.57
C PRO A 49 -5.17 10.15 -2.45
N SER A 50 -5.50 9.80 -1.19
CA SER A 50 -4.58 9.97 -0.05
C SER A 50 -3.33 9.09 -0.18
N ALA A 51 -3.50 7.83 -0.56
CA ALA A 51 -2.39 6.91 -0.83
C ALA A 51 -1.49 7.44 -1.97
N GLY A 52 -2.10 8.00 -3.02
CA GLY A 52 -1.39 8.68 -4.11
C GLY A 52 -0.57 9.88 -3.63
N VAL A 53 -1.15 10.71 -2.75
CA VAL A 53 -0.46 11.85 -2.13
C VAL A 53 0.75 11.37 -1.31
N LEU A 54 0.60 10.35 -0.47
CA LEU A 54 1.70 9.80 0.32
C LEU A 54 2.84 9.30 -0.56
N LEU A 55 2.51 8.49 -1.56
CA LEU A 55 3.50 7.92 -2.46
C LEU A 55 4.18 8.99 -3.33
N GLY A 56 3.40 9.91 -3.88
CA GLY A 56 3.92 11.02 -4.68
C GLY A 56 4.84 11.94 -3.88
N THR A 57 4.49 12.22 -2.62
CA THR A 57 5.30 13.06 -1.72
C THR A 57 6.59 12.35 -1.31
N PHE A 58 6.51 11.07 -0.93
CA PHE A 58 7.67 10.26 -0.57
C PHE A 58 8.68 10.17 -1.72
N MET A 59 8.22 9.76 -2.90
CA MET A 59 9.04 9.64 -4.10
C MET A 59 9.50 11.01 -4.62
N GLY A 60 8.67 12.05 -4.48
CA GLY A 60 9.02 13.42 -4.82
C GLY A 60 10.20 13.94 -4.02
N GLY A 61 10.22 13.66 -2.71
CA GLY A 61 11.35 13.98 -1.84
C GLY A 61 12.63 13.27 -2.28
N LEU A 62 12.55 11.96 -2.59
CA LEU A 62 13.68 11.19 -3.13
C LEU A 62 14.23 11.81 -4.43
N CYS A 63 13.32 12.20 -5.33
CA CYS A 63 13.68 12.84 -6.60
C CYS A 63 14.43 14.18 -6.38
N VAL A 64 13.87 15.05 -5.54
CA VAL A 64 14.46 16.35 -5.20
C VAL A 64 15.82 16.16 -4.52
N GLY A 65 15.92 15.26 -3.54
CA GLY A 65 17.16 14.95 -2.83
C GLY A 65 18.26 14.48 -3.79
N GLY A 66 17.96 13.55 -4.68
CA GLY A 66 18.90 13.06 -5.68
C GLY A 66 19.38 14.13 -6.68
N LEU A 67 18.50 15.11 -7.01
CA LEU A 67 18.86 16.18 -7.95
C LEU A 67 19.59 17.36 -7.30
N VAL A 68 19.12 17.80 -6.14
CA VAL A 68 19.53 19.10 -5.56
C VAL A 68 20.77 18.95 -4.67
N LEU A 69 20.75 18.03 -3.72
CA LEU A 69 21.82 17.92 -2.71
C LEU A 69 23.19 17.62 -3.31
N PRO A 70 23.34 16.73 -4.32
CA PRO A 70 24.65 16.52 -4.95
C PRO A 70 25.23 17.75 -5.66
N ARG A 71 24.42 18.74 -6.02
CA ARG A 71 24.86 20.01 -6.64
C ARG A 71 25.22 21.06 -5.59
N TRP A 72 24.51 21.10 -4.46
CA TRP A 72 24.73 22.08 -3.39
C TRP A 72 25.90 21.71 -2.49
N ILE A 73 26.13 20.39 -2.28
CA ILE A 73 27.25 19.93 -1.50
C ILE A 73 28.50 19.95 -2.39
N GLY A 74 29.47 20.81 -2.07
CA GLY A 74 30.71 20.96 -2.83
C GLY A 74 31.44 19.63 -2.99
N PRO A 75 32.13 19.40 -4.11
CA PRO A 75 32.88 18.17 -4.39
C PRO A 75 34.10 17.98 -3.48
N GLU A 76 34.57 19.03 -2.80
CA GLU A 76 35.66 19.00 -1.86
C GLU A 76 35.33 18.33 -0.51
N ARG A 77 34.04 18.24 -0.15
CA ARG A 77 33.61 17.58 1.08
C ARG A 77 33.82 16.07 1.00
N ASN A 78 34.24 15.47 2.10
CA ASN A 78 34.38 14.01 2.20
C ASN A 78 32.99 13.34 2.04
N PRO A 79 32.77 12.52 0.98
CA PRO A 79 31.46 11.91 0.74
C PRO A 79 30.97 11.03 1.89
N LEU A 80 31.88 10.40 2.65
CA LEU A 80 31.50 9.52 3.78
C LEU A 80 31.01 10.33 4.99
N GLU A 81 31.59 11.48 5.26
CA GLU A 81 31.15 12.38 6.32
C GLU A 81 29.78 12.98 5.97
N VAL A 82 29.58 13.34 4.70
CA VAL A 82 28.29 13.80 4.21
C VAL A 82 27.24 12.71 4.32
N PHE A 83 27.56 11.47 3.91
CA PHE A 83 26.67 10.32 4.05
C PHE A 83 26.29 10.09 5.52
N ALA A 84 27.26 10.16 6.43
CA ALA A 84 26.99 10.02 7.87
C ALA A 84 26.03 11.11 8.38
N ALA A 85 26.20 12.36 7.93
CA ALA A 85 25.29 13.47 8.30
C ALA A 85 23.88 13.26 7.72
N LEU A 86 23.76 12.74 6.50
CA LEU A 86 22.48 12.40 5.90
C LEU A 86 21.75 11.31 6.70
N GLU A 87 22.45 10.19 7.04
CA GLU A 87 21.86 9.09 7.81
C GLU A 87 21.44 9.54 9.22
N ALA A 88 22.28 10.34 9.90
CA ALA A 88 21.91 10.93 11.19
C ALA A 88 20.69 11.87 11.09
N GLY A 89 20.63 12.66 10.02
CA GLY A 89 19.48 13.53 9.73
C GLY A 89 18.20 12.74 9.45
N ILE A 90 18.30 11.62 8.71
CA ILE A 90 17.16 10.71 8.47
C ILE A 90 16.64 10.13 9.79
N ALA A 91 17.55 9.65 10.66
CA ALA A 91 17.19 9.13 11.98
C ALA A 91 16.50 10.21 12.83
N ALA A 92 17.03 11.43 12.86
CA ALA A 92 16.42 12.54 13.60
C ALA A 92 15.02 12.89 13.07
N CYS A 93 14.84 12.97 11.74
CA CYS A 93 13.54 13.20 11.12
C CYS A 93 12.54 12.06 11.42
N GLY A 94 13.01 10.80 11.35
CA GLY A 94 12.17 9.65 11.65
C GLY A 94 11.62 9.67 13.07
N LEU A 95 12.49 9.99 14.04
CA LEU A 95 12.08 10.18 15.44
C LEU A 95 11.16 11.40 15.62
N ALA A 96 11.46 12.50 14.92
CA ALA A 96 10.64 13.72 14.98
C ALA A 96 9.21 13.45 14.47
N VAL A 97 9.04 12.76 13.35
CA VAL A 97 7.71 12.42 12.80
C VAL A 97 6.87 11.67 13.83
N LEU A 98 7.44 10.69 14.54
CA LEU A 98 6.73 9.92 15.57
C LEU A 98 6.16 10.80 16.70
N HIS A 99 6.87 11.87 17.09
CA HIS A 99 6.50 12.72 18.21
C HIS A 99 5.67 13.94 17.80
N VAL A 100 5.84 14.43 16.57
CA VAL A 100 5.15 15.65 16.08
C VAL A 100 3.79 15.30 15.43
N LEU A 101 3.63 14.06 14.94
CA LEU A 101 2.42 13.64 14.23
C LEU A 101 1.12 13.87 15.00
N PRO A 102 1.00 13.61 16.33
CA PRO A 102 -0.23 13.88 17.07
C PRO A 102 -0.61 15.38 17.09
N GLY A 103 0.39 16.27 17.13
CA GLY A 103 0.15 17.71 17.04
C GLY A 103 -0.29 18.17 15.65
N ILE A 104 0.28 17.53 14.61
CA ILE A 104 -0.14 17.79 13.23
C ILE A 104 -1.56 17.28 13.00
N GLU A 105 -1.91 16.12 13.51
CA GLU A 105 -3.27 15.58 13.46
C GLU A 105 -4.28 16.52 14.12
N ALA A 106 -4.01 16.97 15.32
CA ALA A 106 -4.87 17.92 16.03
C ALA A 106 -5.05 19.23 15.25
N ALA A 107 -3.96 19.76 14.67
CA ALA A 107 -4.01 20.96 13.84
C ALA A 107 -4.80 20.72 12.54
N TYR A 108 -4.60 19.57 11.91
CA TYR A 108 -5.31 19.18 10.68
C TYR A 108 -6.82 19.09 10.93
N VAL A 109 -7.23 18.34 11.95
CA VAL A 109 -8.65 18.18 12.33
C VAL A 109 -9.28 19.53 12.70
N GLY A 110 -8.53 20.41 13.37
CA GLY A 110 -9.01 21.77 13.72
C GLY A 110 -9.16 22.72 12.52
N LEU A 111 -8.43 22.47 11.43
CA LEU A 111 -8.48 23.30 10.21
C LEU A 111 -9.35 22.68 9.11
N ALA A 112 -9.54 21.36 9.13
CA ALA A 112 -10.32 20.62 8.16
C ALA A 112 -11.79 20.64 8.55
N ASP A 113 -12.62 21.26 7.69
CA ASP A 113 -14.05 21.04 7.64
C ASP A 113 -14.29 19.90 6.65
N ALA A 114 -15.23 18.97 6.92
CA ALA A 114 -15.48 17.80 6.07
C ALA A 114 -15.68 18.15 4.58
N ASP A 115 -16.21 19.36 4.32
CA ASP A 115 -16.36 19.90 2.97
C ASP A 115 -15.09 20.58 2.41
N ARG A 116 -14.10 20.90 3.25
CA ARG A 116 -12.90 21.67 2.89
C ARG A 116 -11.59 20.90 3.06
N ALA A 117 -11.62 19.67 3.53
CA ALA A 117 -10.43 18.81 3.61
C ALA A 117 -9.92 18.43 2.21
N SER A 118 -9.49 19.45 1.46
CA SER A 118 -9.06 19.32 0.07
C SER A 118 -7.80 18.44 -0.02
N ILE A 119 -7.63 17.79 -1.15
CA ILE A 119 -6.40 17.06 -1.51
C ILE A 119 -5.13 17.91 -1.26
N ALA A 120 -5.21 19.24 -1.42
CA ALA A 120 -4.10 20.15 -1.19
C ALA A 120 -3.68 20.20 0.29
N VAL A 121 -4.63 20.19 1.22
CA VAL A 121 -4.32 20.18 2.67
C VAL A 121 -3.73 18.83 3.07
N ARG A 122 -4.28 17.71 2.56
CA ARG A 122 -3.68 16.37 2.74
C ARG A 122 -2.25 16.30 2.21
N ALA A 123 -2.00 16.89 1.02
CA ALA A 123 -0.66 16.97 0.42
C ALA A 123 0.30 17.81 1.26
N LEU A 124 -0.17 18.91 1.86
CA LEU A 124 0.65 19.75 2.73
C LEU A 124 1.07 19.00 4.00
N VAL A 125 0.14 18.29 4.65
CA VAL A 125 0.43 17.45 5.84
C VAL A 125 1.43 16.36 5.49
N ALA A 126 1.21 15.63 4.39
CA ALA A 126 2.13 14.61 3.92
C ALA A 126 3.51 15.21 3.60
N ALA A 127 3.56 16.37 2.95
CA ALA A 127 4.81 17.03 2.60
C ALA A 127 5.61 17.48 3.83
N LEU A 128 4.95 18.03 4.84
CA LEU A 128 5.60 18.44 6.07
C LEU A 128 6.31 17.27 6.79
N CYS A 129 5.67 16.10 6.80
CA CYS A 129 6.22 14.92 7.46
C CYS A 129 7.25 14.16 6.59
N LEU A 130 6.97 14.00 5.28
CA LEU A 130 7.73 13.09 4.43
C LEU A 130 8.87 13.76 3.64
N VAL A 131 8.72 15.02 3.20
CA VAL A 131 9.73 15.65 2.33
C VAL A 131 11.08 15.81 3.02
N PRO A 132 11.19 16.28 4.27
CA PRO A 132 12.50 16.43 4.90
C PRO A 132 13.32 15.13 4.95
N PRO A 133 12.83 14.01 5.49
CA PRO A 133 13.61 12.78 5.53
C PRO A 133 13.84 12.17 4.14
N THR A 134 12.88 12.23 3.23
CA THR A 134 13.01 11.61 1.91
C THR A 134 13.96 12.38 0.99
N VAL A 135 14.08 13.70 1.15
CA VAL A 135 15.12 14.50 0.47
C VAL A 135 16.51 14.05 0.92
N LEU A 136 16.71 13.79 2.22
CA LEU A 136 17.98 13.27 2.71
C LEU A 136 18.24 11.85 2.18
N MET A 137 17.26 10.96 2.21
CA MET A 137 17.33 9.60 1.66
C MET A 137 17.69 9.60 0.17
N GLY A 138 17.08 10.48 -0.63
CA GLY A 138 17.32 10.59 -2.07
C GLY A 138 18.76 10.98 -2.43
N ALA A 139 19.47 11.63 -1.53
CA ALA A 139 20.85 12.04 -1.74
C ALA A 139 21.89 10.96 -1.38
N THR A 140 21.54 9.95 -0.61
CA THR A 140 22.49 8.95 -0.07
C THR A 140 23.26 8.24 -1.18
N LEU A 141 22.60 7.64 -2.15
CA LEU A 141 23.23 6.94 -3.27
C LEU A 141 24.09 7.87 -4.15
N PRO A 142 23.62 9.07 -4.61
CA PRO A 142 24.43 10.02 -5.34
C PRO A 142 25.69 10.48 -4.60
N ILE A 143 25.61 10.68 -3.29
CA ILE A 143 26.79 11.09 -2.48
C ILE A 143 27.80 9.95 -2.38
N VAL A 144 27.37 8.71 -2.12
CA VAL A 144 28.26 7.55 -2.08
C VAL A 144 28.86 7.26 -3.47
N ALA A 145 28.13 7.54 -4.56
CA ALA A 145 28.67 7.41 -5.92
C ALA A 145 29.90 8.28 -6.18
N ARG A 146 30.12 9.35 -5.41
CA ARG A 146 31.36 10.16 -5.48
C ARG A 146 32.63 9.42 -5.03
N CYS A 147 32.46 8.36 -4.24
CA CYS A 147 33.59 7.50 -3.84
C CYS A 147 34.09 6.62 -4.99
N VAL A 148 33.47 6.65 -6.17
CA VAL A 148 33.74 5.74 -7.29
C VAL A 148 34.34 6.51 -8.45
N ARG A 149 35.24 5.88 -9.22
CA ARG A 149 35.86 6.50 -10.41
C ARG A 149 34.85 6.60 -11.56
N ALA A 150 34.92 7.67 -12.35
CA ALA A 150 34.06 7.90 -13.54
C ALA A 150 34.51 7.03 -14.74
N ASN A 151 34.42 5.72 -14.63
CA ASN A 151 34.72 4.75 -15.68
C ASN A 151 33.73 3.56 -15.62
N VAL A 152 33.78 2.66 -16.60
CA VAL A 152 32.86 1.51 -16.71
C VAL A 152 32.86 0.65 -15.46
N ALA A 153 34.03 0.39 -14.85
CA ALA A 153 34.13 -0.38 -13.61
C ALA A 153 33.49 0.36 -12.43
N GLY A 154 33.64 1.69 -12.37
CA GLY A 154 33.00 2.52 -11.39
C GLY A 154 31.48 2.55 -11.50
N TRP A 155 30.94 2.74 -12.70
CA TRP A 155 29.48 2.69 -12.91
C TRP A 155 28.87 1.33 -12.53
N SER A 156 29.60 0.24 -12.80
CA SER A 156 29.21 -1.09 -12.32
C SER A 156 29.21 -1.16 -10.79
N ARG A 157 30.18 -0.55 -10.08
CA ARG A 157 30.17 -0.49 -8.61
C ARG A 157 28.98 0.30 -8.06
N VAL A 158 28.60 1.42 -8.68
CA VAL A 158 27.38 2.14 -8.30
C VAL A 158 26.14 1.25 -8.47
N GLY A 159 26.08 0.44 -9.54
CA GLY A 159 25.02 -0.56 -9.71
C GLY A 159 24.97 -1.59 -8.56
N TRP A 160 26.12 -2.07 -8.09
CA TRP A 160 26.20 -2.97 -6.92
C TRP A 160 25.78 -2.28 -5.63
N LEU A 161 26.12 -1.01 -5.43
CA LEU A 161 25.70 -0.21 -4.28
C LEU A 161 24.18 0.01 -4.29
N TYR A 162 23.59 0.26 -5.45
CA TYR A 162 22.16 0.32 -5.62
C TYR A 162 21.50 -1.04 -5.34
N SER A 163 22.10 -2.15 -5.82
CA SER A 163 21.66 -3.51 -5.51
C SER A 163 21.64 -3.78 -3.99
N ALA A 164 22.68 -3.35 -3.27
CA ALA A 164 22.77 -3.49 -1.82
C ALA A 164 21.69 -2.69 -1.09
N ASN A 165 21.47 -1.43 -1.50
CA ASN A 165 20.40 -0.59 -0.95
C ASN A 165 19.02 -1.22 -1.15
N THR A 166 18.75 -1.77 -2.34
CA THR A 166 17.47 -2.43 -2.65
C THR A 166 17.33 -3.76 -1.89
N ALA A 167 18.42 -4.53 -1.74
CA ALA A 167 18.43 -5.74 -0.92
C ALA A 167 18.14 -5.41 0.56
N GLY A 168 18.69 -4.29 1.07
CA GLY A 168 18.30 -3.74 2.37
C GLY A 168 16.81 -3.46 2.43
N GLY A 169 16.23 -2.88 1.38
CA GLY A 169 14.78 -2.66 1.28
C GLY A 169 13.97 -3.96 1.40
N VAL A 170 14.42 -5.07 0.76
CA VAL A 170 13.79 -6.39 0.96
C VAL A 170 13.77 -6.78 2.43
N LEU A 171 14.93 -6.71 3.08
CA LEU A 171 15.03 -7.04 4.50
C LEU A 171 14.16 -6.14 5.36
N GLY A 172 14.14 -4.83 5.08
CA GLY A 172 13.32 -3.85 5.78
C GLY A 172 11.82 -4.12 5.65
N SER A 173 11.34 -4.40 4.44
CA SER A 173 9.92 -4.67 4.20
C SER A 173 9.46 -5.97 4.86
N VAL A 174 10.26 -7.04 4.79
CA VAL A 174 9.98 -8.33 5.45
C VAL A 174 10.03 -8.15 6.97
N CYS A 175 11.06 -7.48 7.50
CA CYS A 175 11.23 -7.26 8.93
C CYS A 175 10.07 -6.40 9.50
N ALA A 176 9.67 -5.35 8.78
CA ALA A 176 8.55 -4.50 9.18
C ALA A 176 7.22 -5.28 9.16
N GLY A 177 6.91 -5.95 8.02
CA GLY A 177 5.60 -6.59 7.82
C GLY A 177 5.40 -7.88 8.61
N PHE A 178 6.45 -8.69 8.80
CA PHE A 178 6.31 -10.01 9.44
C PHE A 178 6.78 -10.06 10.90
N TYR A 179 7.54 -9.07 11.37
CA TYR A 179 8.09 -9.11 12.73
C TYR A 179 7.82 -7.82 13.51
N LEU A 180 8.37 -6.66 13.09
CA LEU A 180 8.36 -5.45 13.92
C LEU A 180 6.93 -4.95 14.23
N LEU A 181 6.08 -4.86 13.22
CA LEU A 181 4.71 -4.39 13.40
C LEU A 181 3.77 -5.51 13.88
N ARG A 182 4.10 -6.78 13.60
CA ARG A 182 3.32 -7.91 14.10
C ARG A 182 3.53 -8.14 15.60
N VAL A 183 4.76 -8.06 16.09
CA VAL A 183 5.13 -8.40 17.48
C VAL A 183 5.18 -7.17 18.37
N HIS A 184 5.54 -6.03 17.79
CA HIS A 184 5.68 -4.75 18.48
C HIS A 184 4.71 -3.71 17.92
N ASP A 185 5.18 -2.47 17.78
CA ASP A 185 4.38 -1.35 17.29
C ASP A 185 5.17 -0.42 16.35
N ALA A 186 4.49 0.59 15.82
CA ALA A 186 5.08 1.59 14.94
C ALA A 186 6.26 2.36 15.58
N ALA A 187 6.26 2.53 16.91
CA ALA A 187 7.37 3.21 17.57
C ALA A 187 8.61 2.32 17.65
N VAL A 188 8.48 1.05 18.01
CA VAL A 188 9.62 0.10 18.04
C VAL A 188 10.18 -0.05 16.64
N ALA A 189 9.34 -0.13 15.60
CA ALA A 189 9.79 -0.18 14.22
C ALA A 189 10.56 1.10 13.82
N THR A 190 10.06 2.28 14.24
CA THR A 190 10.77 3.57 14.02
C THR A 190 12.11 3.60 14.74
N TYR A 191 12.19 3.14 15.99
CA TYR A 191 13.45 3.08 16.74
C TYR A 191 14.46 2.12 16.12
N ALA A 192 14.00 0.97 15.62
CA ALA A 192 14.85 0.01 14.91
C ALA A 192 15.44 0.63 13.63
N ALA A 193 14.61 1.33 12.83
CA ALA A 193 15.08 2.05 11.64
C ALA A 193 16.09 3.16 11.99
N ALA A 194 15.82 3.97 13.03
CA ALA A 194 16.73 5.00 13.50
C ALA A 194 18.07 4.41 13.96
N ALA A 195 18.05 3.28 14.66
CA ALA A 195 19.27 2.59 15.09
C ALA A 195 20.11 2.10 13.89
N LEU A 196 19.46 1.60 12.83
CA LEU A 196 20.15 1.21 11.59
C LEU A 196 20.80 2.42 10.90
N ASN A 197 20.11 3.56 10.80
CA ASN A 197 20.68 4.77 10.24
C ASN A 197 21.87 5.29 11.07
N ILE A 198 21.77 5.28 12.41
CA ILE A 198 22.86 5.68 13.30
C ILE A 198 24.04 4.73 13.13
N ALA A 199 23.81 3.42 13.06
CA ALA A 199 24.88 2.43 12.81
C ALA A 199 25.56 2.67 11.45
N ALA A 200 24.78 2.95 10.38
CA ALA A 200 25.33 3.30 9.07
C ALA A 200 26.16 4.60 9.11
N ALA A 201 25.68 5.62 9.83
CA ALA A 201 26.41 6.88 10.02
C ALA A 201 27.73 6.67 10.75
N LEU A 202 27.74 5.93 11.87
CA LEU A 202 28.95 5.62 12.63
C LEU A 202 29.93 4.79 11.81
N ALA A 203 29.47 3.80 11.05
CA ALA A 203 30.29 3.01 10.14
C ALA A 203 30.94 3.88 9.06
N ALA A 204 30.20 4.85 8.49
CA ALA A 204 30.74 5.78 7.50
C ALA A 204 31.84 6.68 8.09
N LEU A 205 31.64 7.21 9.29
CA LEU A 205 32.68 8.00 9.99
C LEU A 205 33.91 7.16 10.29
N ALA A 206 33.74 5.92 10.75
CA ALA A 206 34.88 5.01 11.02
C ALA A 206 35.69 4.75 9.73
N VAL A 207 35.04 4.48 8.62
CA VAL A 207 35.70 4.29 7.31
C VAL A 207 36.36 5.57 6.86
N ALA A 208 35.77 6.75 7.06
CA ALA A 208 36.36 8.05 6.72
C ALA A 208 37.67 8.28 7.50
N VAL A 209 37.67 8.00 8.81
CA VAL A 209 38.88 8.14 9.67
C VAL A 209 39.98 7.17 9.26
N VAL A 210 39.66 5.89 8.98
CA VAL A 210 40.65 4.91 8.52
C VAL A 210 41.23 5.30 7.16
N ALA A 211 40.35 5.74 6.22
CA ALA A 211 40.79 6.18 4.91
C ALA A 211 41.68 7.43 4.94
N SER A 212 41.43 8.38 5.86
CA SER A 212 42.30 9.56 6.07
C SER A 212 43.67 9.21 6.64
N ARG A 213 43.72 8.30 7.59
CA ARG A 213 44.98 7.81 8.19
C ARG A 213 45.86 7.05 7.17
N SER A 214 45.24 6.30 6.26
CA SER A 214 45.94 5.58 5.19
C SER A 214 46.53 6.51 4.12
N ARG A 215 46.21 7.81 4.15
CA ARG A 215 46.74 8.86 3.26
C ARG A 215 47.82 9.74 3.86
N ALA A 216 48.16 9.56 5.16
CA ALA A 216 49.26 10.28 5.73
C ALA A 216 50.52 9.98 4.89
N PRO A 217 51.25 11.00 4.41
CA PRO A 217 52.44 10.77 3.58
C PRO A 217 53.45 9.92 4.37
N GLU A 218 54.02 8.91 3.74
CA GLU A 218 55.33 8.41 4.18
C GLU A 218 56.25 9.59 4.22
N ALA A 219 56.41 10.15 5.40
CA ALA A 219 57.44 11.17 5.67
C ALA A 219 58.78 10.50 5.49
N GLY A 220 59.42 10.73 4.35
CA GLY A 220 60.79 10.31 4.21
C GLY A 220 61.25 9.78 2.84
N VAL A 221 60.74 10.31 1.73
CA VAL A 221 61.52 10.21 0.47
C VAL A 221 62.13 11.57 0.22
N PRO A 222 63.47 11.69 0.28
CA PRO A 222 64.16 12.95 -0.06
C PRO A 222 63.84 13.32 -1.50
N ARG A 223 63.31 14.53 -1.74
CA ARG A 223 63.24 15.09 -3.08
C ARG A 223 64.62 15.14 -3.65
N ILE A 224 64.90 14.31 -4.64
CA ILE A 224 66.06 14.51 -5.48
C ILE A 224 65.87 15.87 -6.13
N ALA A 225 66.78 16.80 -5.82
CA ALA A 225 66.79 18.17 -6.39
C ALA A 225 66.90 18.04 -7.90
N GLU A 226 65.94 18.64 -8.66
CA GLU A 226 66.11 18.86 -10.07
C GLU A 226 67.37 19.77 -10.31
N PRO A 227 68.24 19.43 -11.30
CA PRO A 227 69.34 20.28 -11.63
C PRO A 227 68.83 21.60 -12.23
N PRO A 228 69.52 22.75 -12.02
CA PRO A 228 69.11 24.07 -12.50
C PRO A 228 69.03 24.08 -14.02
N ALA A 229 67.90 24.55 -14.54
CA ALA A 229 67.68 24.78 -15.97
C ALA A 229 68.63 25.86 -16.45
N ASP A 230 69.67 25.46 -17.21
CA ASP A 230 70.55 26.35 -17.89
C ASP A 230 69.78 27.11 -19.00
N ARG A 231 69.82 28.45 -18.95
CA ARG A 231 69.26 29.35 -19.94
C ARG A 231 70.10 29.29 -21.20
N LEU A 232 69.64 28.60 -22.23
CA LEU A 232 70.12 28.78 -23.59
C LEU A 232 69.11 29.65 -24.36
N ASP A 233 69.57 30.88 -24.61
CA ASP A 233 68.97 31.87 -25.47
C ASP A 233 69.11 31.42 -26.93
N VAL A 234 68.07 31.08 -27.64
CA VAL A 234 68.05 30.89 -29.08
C VAL A 234 66.92 31.77 -29.68
N ARG A 235 67.29 33.02 -29.98
CA ARG A 235 66.64 33.79 -31.02
C ARG A 235 67.14 33.32 -32.38
N GLY A 236 66.21 32.87 -33.24
CA GLY A 236 66.44 32.74 -34.64
C GLY A 236 65.70 31.64 -35.37
N SER A 237 64.97 32.11 -36.35
CA SER A 237 64.27 31.39 -37.44
C SER A 237 62.85 30.86 -37.15
N ALA A 238 61.91 31.84 -37.23
CA ALA A 238 60.61 31.56 -37.84
C ALA A 238 60.90 31.60 -39.38
N ASP A 239 60.65 30.49 -40.00
CA ASP A 239 60.25 30.29 -41.40
C ASP A 239 60.80 28.93 -41.90
N ALA A 240 59.88 28.07 -42.28
CA ALA A 240 60.11 26.80 -43.00
C ALA A 240 59.93 25.54 -42.10
N VAL A 241 58.67 25.17 -41.80
CA VAL A 241 58.12 23.78 -41.86
C VAL A 241 56.58 23.88 -41.91
N THR A 242 56.06 24.33 -43.02
CA THR A 242 54.67 24.08 -43.44
C THR A 242 54.78 23.12 -44.62
N ALA A 243 54.85 21.83 -44.38
CA ALA A 243 54.46 20.77 -45.30
C ALA A 243 55.01 19.42 -44.82
N ALA A 244 54.24 18.67 -44.08
CA ALA A 244 54.15 17.21 -44.09
C ALA A 244 53.75 16.69 -42.69
N GLY A 245 52.52 16.31 -42.55
CA GLY A 245 52.09 15.66 -41.33
C GLY A 245 50.62 15.88 -41.02
N GLY A 246 49.75 15.70 -42.00
CA GLY A 246 48.35 15.55 -41.80
C GLY A 246 48.04 14.29 -41.00
N ALA A 247 48.43 14.25 -39.73
CA ALA A 247 47.84 13.31 -38.76
C ALA A 247 46.41 13.74 -38.54
N ARG A 248 45.48 12.98 -39.07
CA ARG A 248 44.07 13.05 -38.76
C ARG A 248 43.90 13.01 -37.25
N THR A 249 43.88 14.20 -36.61
CA THR A 249 43.22 14.36 -35.34
C THR A 249 41.76 13.97 -35.54
N GLY A 250 41.42 12.72 -35.14
CA GLY A 250 40.07 12.24 -35.15
C GLY A 250 39.24 13.32 -34.44
N SER A 251 38.24 13.80 -35.13
CA SER A 251 37.26 14.74 -34.59
C SER A 251 36.84 14.23 -33.23
N ALA A 252 37.23 14.93 -32.15
CA ALA A 252 36.69 14.68 -30.82
C ALA A 252 35.16 14.81 -30.96
N TRP A 253 34.51 13.66 -30.95
CA TRP A 253 33.09 13.53 -31.08
C TRP A 253 32.43 14.22 -29.90
N SER A 254 31.91 15.41 -30.03
CA SER A 254 31.08 16.06 -29.03
C SER A 254 29.79 15.23 -28.94
N PRO A 255 29.48 14.67 -27.72
CA PRO A 255 28.25 13.88 -27.59
C PRO A 255 27.09 14.76 -27.99
N SER A 256 26.24 14.28 -28.93
CA SER A 256 25.04 15.03 -29.26
C SER A 256 24.18 15.07 -28.01
N ALA A 257 23.73 16.26 -27.60
CA ALA A 257 22.84 16.42 -26.43
C ALA A 257 21.61 15.49 -26.51
N HIS A 258 21.20 15.15 -27.74
CA HIS A 258 20.12 14.19 -28.02
C HIS A 258 20.36 12.77 -27.51
N GLY A 259 21.60 12.25 -27.51
CA GLY A 259 21.90 10.90 -27.02
C GLY A 259 21.75 10.77 -25.49
N VAL A 260 22.18 11.80 -24.77
CA VAL A 260 22.06 11.84 -23.30
C VAL A 260 20.61 11.96 -22.86
N TRP A 261 19.83 12.82 -23.55
CA TRP A 261 18.39 12.96 -23.26
C TRP A 261 17.64 11.64 -23.47
N ALA A 262 17.90 10.90 -24.55
CA ALA A 262 17.26 9.62 -24.84
C ALA A 262 17.47 8.59 -23.72
N ILE A 263 18.68 8.53 -23.13
CA ILE A 263 18.95 7.63 -21.99
C ILE A 263 18.15 8.04 -20.73
N HIS A 264 18.05 9.34 -20.43
CA HIS A 264 17.24 9.81 -19.30
C HIS A 264 15.75 9.54 -19.52
N ALA A 265 15.24 9.74 -20.74
CA ALA A 265 13.86 9.41 -21.10
C ALA A 265 13.59 7.89 -20.99
N THR A 266 14.55 7.04 -21.41
CA THR A 266 14.48 5.59 -21.21
C THR A 266 14.40 5.24 -19.72
N ALA A 267 15.23 5.88 -18.86
CA ALA A 267 15.20 5.65 -17.42
C ALA A 267 13.86 6.08 -16.80
N ALA A 268 13.29 7.21 -17.26
CA ALA A 268 11.97 7.66 -16.81
C ALA A 268 10.85 6.70 -17.23
N LEU A 269 10.82 6.24 -18.47
CA LEU A 269 9.84 5.25 -18.93
C LEU A 269 9.99 3.90 -18.22
N SER A 270 11.23 3.49 -17.93
CA SER A 270 11.49 2.28 -17.14
C SER A 270 10.94 2.39 -15.71
N GLY A 271 11.19 3.51 -15.02
CA GLY A 271 10.60 3.78 -13.71
C GLY A 271 9.07 3.85 -13.74
N MET A 272 8.53 4.50 -14.78
CA MET A 272 7.08 4.62 -14.97
C MET A 272 6.43 3.24 -15.09
N THR A 273 6.96 2.37 -15.95
CA THR A 273 6.40 1.02 -16.15
C THR A 273 6.61 0.12 -14.94
N ALA A 274 7.71 0.29 -14.18
CA ALA A 274 7.99 -0.47 -12.97
C ALA A 274 6.95 -0.21 -11.88
N LEU A 275 6.72 1.05 -11.52
CA LEU A 275 5.76 1.40 -10.47
C LEU A 275 4.31 1.27 -10.93
N ALA A 276 4.02 1.47 -12.22
CA ALA A 276 2.71 1.12 -12.79
C ALA A 276 2.40 -0.36 -12.61
N ALA A 277 3.38 -1.23 -12.87
CA ALA A 277 3.25 -2.68 -12.70
C ALA A 277 3.13 -3.08 -11.22
N GLU A 278 3.93 -2.50 -10.33
CA GLU A 278 3.84 -2.75 -8.89
C GLU A 278 2.44 -2.47 -8.35
N VAL A 279 1.86 -1.31 -8.70
CA VAL A 279 0.50 -0.94 -8.32
C VAL A 279 -0.53 -1.92 -8.87
N LEU A 280 -0.50 -2.19 -10.18
CA LEU A 280 -1.49 -3.04 -10.84
C LEU A 280 -1.39 -4.50 -10.39
N TRP A 281 -0.16 -5.06 -10.37
CA TRP A 281 0.04 -6.46 -10.03
C TRP A 281 -0.18 -6.75 -8.54
N THR A 282 0.10 -5.79 -7.66
CA THR A 282 -0.27 -5.91 -6.24
C THR A 282 -1.78 -6.06 -6.09
N ARG A 283 -2.58 -5.27 -6.83
CA ARG A 283 -4.06 -5.39 -6.83
C ARG A 283 -4.53 -6.73 -7.38
N HIS A 284 -3.98 -7.19 -8.50
CA HIS A 284 -4.37 -8.45 -9.11
C HIS A 284 -3.94 -9.68 -8.29
N LEU A 285 -2.72 -9.68 -7.74
CA LEU A 285 -2.25 -10.76 -6.88
C LEU A 285 -2.97 -10.77 -5.53
N ALA A 286 -3.40 -9.61 -5.02
CA ALA A 286 -4.23 -9.55 -3.82
C ALA A 286 -5.59 -10.27 -3.98
N LEU A 287 -6.15 -10.35 -5.19
CA LEU A 287 -7.33 -11.20 -5.44
C LEU A 287 -7.03 -12.69 -5.18
N LEU A 288 -5.83 -13.14 -5.56
CA LEU A 288 -5.42 -14.55 -5.49
C LEU A 288 -4.83 -14.96 -4.15
N PHE A 289 -4.32 -14.02 -3.35
CA PHE A 289 -3.65 -14.28 -2.06
C PHE A 289 -4.47 -13.80 -0.85
N GLY A 290 -5.47 -12.95 -1.10
CA GLY A 290 -6.15 -12.12 -0.11
C GLY A 290 -5.39 -10.80 0.12
N PRO A 291 -6.08 -9.65 0.26
CA PRO A 291 -5.46 -8.33 0.44
C PRO A 291 -4.97 -8.10 1.88
N THR A 292 -4.26 -9.06 2.44
CA THR A 292 -3.68 -8.98 3.79
C THR A 292 -2.38 -8.17 3.80
N VAL A 293 -1.97 -7.72 4.98
CA VAL A 293 -0.64 -7.09 5.17
C VAL A 293 0.51 -8.05 4.81
N TYR A 294 0.31 -9.35 5.04
CA TYR A 294 1.29 -10.39 4.70
C TYR A 294 1.45 -10.56 3.19
N ALA A 295 0.35 -10.65 2.45
CA ALA A 295 0.37 -10.73 0.99
C ALA A 295 1.03 -9.50 0.36
N PHE A 296 0.69 -8.29 0.86
CA PHE A 296 1.33 -7.05 0.42
C PHE A 296 2.85 -7.06 0.66
N ALA A 297 3.29 -7.41 1.88
CA ALA A 297 4.72 -7.44 2.22
C ALA A 297 5.48 -8.49 1.38
N LEU A 298 4.85 -9.63 1.09
CA LEU A 298 5.41 -10.69 0.26
C LEU A 298 5.58 -10.25 -1.20
N ILE A 299 4.55 -9.67 -1.81
CA ILE A 299 4.59 -9.17 -3.19
C ILE A 299 5.69 -8.11 -3.32
N LEU A 300 5.74 -7.15 -2.39
CA LEU A 300 6.76 -6.11 -2.34
C LEU A 300 8.17 -6.71 -2.19
N ALA A 301 8.34 -7.71 -1.32
CA ALA A 301 9.63 -8.38 -1.12
C ALA A 301 10.12 -9.07 -2.41
N VAL A 302 9.23 -9.77 -3.14
CA VAL A 302 9.58 -10.41 -4.43
C VAL A 302 9.96 -9.35 -5.48
N PHE A 303 9.20 -8.26 -5.55
CA PHE A 303 9.47 -7.17 -6.48
C PHE A 303 10.84 -6.52 -6.21
N LEU A 304 11.11 -6.16 -4.96
CA LEU A 304 12.38 -5.58 -4.53
C LEU A 304 13.55 -6.56 -4.68
N LEU A 305 13.34 -7.87 -4.40
CA LEU A 305 14.35 -8.90 -4.63
C LEU A 305 14.74 -8.95 -6.11
N GLY A 306 13.75 -8.91 -7.01
CA GLY A 306 13.99 -8.83 -8.45
C GLY A 306 14.75 -7.59 -8.85
N LEU A 307 14.36 -6.41 -8.32
CA LEU A 307 15.08 -5.16 -8.58
C LEU A 307 16.53 -5.21 -8.10
N GLY A 308 16.78 -5.73 -6.88
CA GLY A 308 18.12 -5.85 -6.31
C GLY A 308 19.02 -6.82 -7.09
N ALA A 309 18.53 -8.05 -7.32
CA ALA A 309 19.28 -9.06 -8.09
C ALA A 309 19.50 -8.62 -9.54
N GLY A 310 18.47 -8.05 -10.17
CA GLY A 310 18.55 -7.49 -11.51
C GLY A 310 19.57 -6.36 -11.63
N SER A 311 19.65 -5.48 -10.62
CA SER A 311 20.65 -4.41 -10.58
C SER A 311 22.08 -4.97 -10.55
N GLY A 312 22.35 -6.01 -9.75
CA GLY A 312 23.61 -6.72 -9.76
C GLY A 312 23.94 -7.32 -11.14
N ALA A 313 22.97 -7.99 -11.75
CA ALA A 313 23.10 -8.54 -13.10
C ALA A 313 23.35 -7.46 -14.17
N GLY A 314 22.61 -6.35 -14.12
CA GLY A 314 22.81 -5.19 -14.99
C GLY A 314 24.19 -4.52 -14.82
N ALA A 315 24.69 -4.45 -13.59
CA ALA A 315 26.01 -3.97 -13.28
C ALA A 315 27.12 -4.85 -13.89
N LEU A 316 26.95 -6.17 -13.88
CA LEU A 316 27.84 -7.12 -14.57
C LEU A 316 27.75 -6.99 -16.07
N ALA A 317 26.54 -6.90 -16.62
CA ALA A 317 26.30 -6.74 -18.05
C ALA A 317 26.94 -5.46 -18.60
N ALA A 318 26.85 -4.34 -17.84
CA ALA A 318 27.47 -3.06 -18.21
C ALA A 318 28.98 -3.16 -18.42
N ARG A 319 29.67 -4.08 -17.73
CA ARG A 319 31.11 -4.30 -17.89
C ARG A 319 31.47 -5.13 -19.12
N ARG A 320 30.56 -6.01 -19.57
CA ARG A 320 30.85 -7.02 -20.62
C ARG A 320 30.25 -6.65 -21.97
N THR A 321 29.33 -5.67 -22.02
CA THR A 321 28.61 -5.30 -23.22
C THR A 321 28.68 -3.80 -23.51
N ARG A 322 28.05 -3.35 -24.57
CA ARG A 322 27.79 -1.93 -24.83
C ARG A 322 26.56 -1.49 -24.02
N PRO A 323 26.69 -0.63 -23.00
CA PRO A 323 25.62 -0.36 -22.05
C PRO A 323 24.29 0.10 -22.71
N ALA A 324 24.37 0.98 -23.73
CA ALA A 324 23.18 1.43 -24.43
C ALA A 324 22.48 0.31 -25.23
N ALA A 325 23.23 -0.63 -25.81
CA ALA A 325 22.66 -1.78 -26.50
C ALA A 325 22.04 -2.76 -25.53
N ALA A 326 22.71 -3.03 -24.40
CA ALA A 326 22.16 -3.85 -23.34
C ALA A 326 20.90 -3.24 -22.72
N LEU A 327 20.86 -1.91 -22.54
CA LEU A 327 19.68 -1.20 -22.10
C LEU A 327 18.51 -1.34 -23.08
N ALA A 328 18.76 -1.16 -24.39
CA ALA A 328 17.73 -1.36 -25.41
C ALA A 328 17.19 -2.80 -25.43
N ALA A 329 18.07 -3.80 -25.34
CA ALA A 329 17.67 -5.20 -25.22
C ALA A 329 16.89 -5.50 -23.94
N CYS A 330 17.29 -4.90 -22.81
CA CYS A 330 16.62 -5.02 -21.52
C CYS A 330 15.18 -4.48 -21.60
N GLN A 331 14.98 -3.29 -22.19
CA GLN A 331 13.64 -2.72 -22.36
C GLN A 331 12.78 -3.52 -23.37
N TRP A 332 13.38 -4.12 -24.38
CA TRP A 332 12.68 -5.00 -25.31
C TRP A 332 12.21 -6.28 -24.61
N LEU A 333 13.09 -6.93 -23.83
CA LEU A 333 12.74 -8.12 -23.03
C LEU A 333 11.67 -7.82 -21.99
N LEU A 334 11.62 -6.59 -21.45
CA LEU A 334 10.55 -6.14 -20.56
C LEU A 334 9.18 -6.24 -21.21
N CYS A 335 9.03 -5.99 -22.52
CA CYS A 335 7.76 -6.18 -23.20
C CYS A 335 7.26 -7.62 -23.04
N ALA A 336 8.15 -8.61 -23.20
CA ALA A 336 7.82 -10.02 -23.03
C ALA A 336 7.56 -10.39 -21.57
N ALA A 337 8.34 -9.84 -20.63
CA ALA A 337 8.18 -10.11 -19.19
C ALA A 337 6.87 -9.51 -18.63
N ILE A 338 6.44 -8.32 -19.11
CA ILE A 338 5.14 -7.76 -18.77
C ILE A 338 4.01 -8.63 -19.35
N GLY A 339 4.13 -9.06 -20.59
CA GLY A 339 3.18 -10.00 -21.21
C GLY A 339 3.10 -11.33 -20.47
N TRP A 340 4.25 -11.85 -20.01
CA TRP A 340 4.32 -13.05 -19.17
C TRP A 340 3.57 -12.87 -17.84
N ALA A 341 3.81 -11.76 -17.12
CA ALA A 341 3.12 -11.47 -15.87
C ALA A 341 1.60 -11.37 -16.07
N ALA A 342 1.17 -10.71 -17.15
CA ALA A 342 -0.24 -10.61 -17.51
C ALA A 342 -0.86 -12.01 -17.74
N PHE A 343 -0.18 -12.87 -18.50
CA PHE A 343 -0.59 -14.24 -18.71
C PHE A 343 -0.59 -15.06 -17.42
N ALA A 344 0.49 -15.00 -16.66
CA ALA A 344 0.65 -15.76 -15.42
C ALA A 344 -0.46 -15.44 -14.42
N ILE A 345 -0.74 -14.14 -14.19
CA ILE A 345 -1.75 -13.70 -13.23
C ILE A 345 -3.17 -14.03 -13.68
N ALA A 346 -3.49 -13.88 -14.99
CA ALA A 346 -4.86 -14.05 -15.46
C ALA A 346 -5.19 -15.48 -15.91
N ARG A 347 -4.21 -16.26 -16.38
CA ARG A 347 -4.45 -17.55 -17.06
C ARG A 347 -3.69 -18.74 -16.48
N SER A 348 -2.73 -18.52 -15.57
CA SER A 348 -1.96 -19.60 -14.95
C SER A 348 -2.29 -19.74 -13.47
N LEU A 349 -1.96 -18.76 -12.66
CA LEU A 349 -2.07 -18.80 -11.19
C LEU A 349 -3.49 -19.10 -10.66
N PRO A 350 -4.59 -18.58 -11.26
CA PRO A 350 -5.93 -18.85 -10.77
C PRO A 350 -6.33 -20.33 -10.83
N TYR A 351 -5.67 -21.10 -11.69
CA TYR A 351 -6.01 -22.50 -11.94
C TYR A 351 -4.97 -23.49 -11.37
N TRP A 352 -4.03 -23.01 -10.55
CA TRP A 352 -3.15 -23.92 -9.82
C TRP A 352 -3.97 -24.72 -8.81
N PRO A 353 -3.68 -26.02 -8.62
CA PRO A 353 -4.46 -26.92 -7.77
C PRO A 353 -4.19 -26.65 -6.28
N LEU A 354 -4.48 -25.43 -5.83
CA LEU A 354 -4.38 -24.99 -4.44
C LEU A 354 -5.80 -24.87 -3.88
N ASP A 355 -6.15 -25.81 -3.02
CA ASP A 355 -7.40 -25.73 -2.27
C ASP A 355 -7.15 -24.99 -0.95
N VAL A 356 -7.54 -23.71 -0.91
CA VAL A 356 -7.39 -22.85 0.26
C VAL A 356 -8.39 -23.19 1.38
N THR A 357 -9.39 -24.03 1.12
CA THR A 357 -10.38 -24.45 2.11
C THR A 357 -9.90 -25.65 2.94
N LEU A 358 -8.85 -26.34 2.46
CA LEU A 358 -8.24 -27.42 3.25
C LEU A 358 -7.43 -26.86 4.41
N PRO A 359 -7.47 -27.48 5.59
CA PRO A 359 -6.68 -27.07 6.72
C PRO A 359 -5.19 -27.09 6.38
N SER A 360 -4.61 -25.95 6.16
CA SER A 360 -3.19 -25.76 5.84
C SER A 360 -2.55 -24.85 6.88
N SER A 361 -1.29 -25.13 7.21
CA SER A 361 -0.53 -24.19 8.03
C SER A 361 -0.40 -22.84 7.30
N PRO A 362 -0.60 -21.68 7.96
CA PRO A 362 -0.40 -20.37 7.36
C PRO A 362 0.97 -20.22 6.68
N THR A 363 2.00 -20.87 7.20
CA THR A 363 3.35 -20.88 6.62
C THR A 363 3.42 -21.57 5.27
N VAL A 364 2.68 -22.66 5.06
CA VAL A 364 2.60 -23.37 3.77
C VAL A 364 1.92 -22.51 2.72
N LEU A 365 0.82 -21.84 3.08
CA LEU A 365 0.14 -20.91 2.18
C LEU A 365 1.03 -19.73 1.79
N LEU A 366 1.75 -19.14 2.75
CA LEU A 366 2.70 -18.05 2.46
C LEU A 366 3.85 -18.51 1.56
N GLN A 367 4.37 -19.74 1.72
CA GLN A 367 5.38 -20.29 0.83
C GLN A 367 4.85 -20.50 -0.59
N ALA A 368 3.63 -21.00 -0.73
CA ALA A 368 2.96 -21.16 -2.03
C ALA A 368 2.76 -19.81 -2.71
N ASP A 369 2.30 -18.79 -1.97
CA ASP A 369 2.10 -17.44 -2.49
C ASP A 369 3.42 -16.76 -2.86
N LEU A 370 4.50 -17.00 -2.13
CA LEU A 370 5.85 -16.54 -2.49
C LEU A 370 6.28 -17.12 -3.85
N LEU A 371 6.09 -18.41 -4.08
CA LEU A 371 6.41 -19.05 -5.35
C LEU A 371 5.53 -18.54 -6.50
N ARG A 372 4.23 -18.35 -6.25
CA ARG A 372 3.27 -17.79 -7.20
C ARG A 372 3.62 -16.38 -7.61
N ALA A 373 3.94 -15.51 -6.62
CA ALA A 373 4.40 -14.15 -6.86
C ALA A 373 5.71 -14.15 -7.65
N ALA A 374 6.70 -14.95 -7.25
CA ALA A 374 7.98 -15.04 -7.96
C ALA A 374 7.79 -15.51 -9.41
N TRP A 375 6.96 -16.53 -9.65
CA TRP A 375 6.64 -17.01 -10.98
C TRP A 375 6.08 -15.92 -11.89
N ALA A 376 5.17 -15.10 -11.37
CA ALA A 376 4.50 -14.06 -12.16
C ALA A 376 5.38 -12.83 -12.38
N ILE A 377 5.94 -12.24 -11.31
CA ILE A 377 6.48 -10.87 -11.38
C ILE A 377 8.01 -10.77 -11.34
N LEU A 378 8.72 -11.83 -10.86
CA LEU A 378 10.18 -11.78 -10.73
C LEU A 378 10.91 -11.56 -12.07
N PRO A 379 10.50 -12.15 -13.22
CA PRO A 379 11.19 -11.91 -14.50
C PRO A 379 11.20 -10.45 -14.92
N ALA A 380 10.09 -9.73 -14.76
CA ALA A 380 10.01 -8.31 -15.07
C ALA A 380 10.79 -7.46 -14.06
N ALA A 381 10.69 -7.77 -12.77
CA ALA A 381 11.42 -7.07 -11.70
C ALA A 381 12.94 -7.16 -11.88
N LEU A 382 13.48 -8.31 -12.31
CA LEU A 382 14.89 -8.48 -12.65
C LEU A 382 15.32 -7.54 -13.78
N LEU A 383 14.51 -7.38 -14.83
CA LEU A 383 14.81 -6.51 -15.96
C LEU A 383 14.72 -5.03 -15.58
N TRP A 384 13.70 -4.60 -14.81
CA TRP A 384 13.67 -3.23 -14.28
C TRP A 384 14.88 -2.94 -13.40
N GLY A 385 15.28 -3.89 -12.54
CA GLY A 385 16.48 -3.76 -11.75
C GLY A 385 17.74 -3.57 -12.59
N ALA A 386 17.89 -4.35 -13.67
CA ALA A 386 19.02 -4.24 -14.58
C ALA A 386 19.04 -2.92 -15.36
N SER A 387 17.89 -2.32 -15.60
CA SER A 387 17.75 -1.09 -16.40
C SER A 387 18.52 0.10 -15.81
N PHE A 388 18.48 0.30 -14.46
CA PHE A 388 19.12 1.44 -13.81
C PHE A 388 20.65 1.49 -13.97
N PRO A 389 21.44 0.43 -13.62
CA PRO A 389 22.88 0.45 -13.82
C PRO A 389 23.28 0.49 -15.31
N LEU A 390 22.48 -0.10 -16.20
CA LEU A 390 22.71 -0.01 -17.65
C LEU A 390 22.49 1.42 -18.15
N ALA A 391 21.44 2.12 -17.69
CA ALA A 391 21.18 3.50 -18.04
C ALA A 391 22.29 4.43 -17.50
N LEU A 392 22.74 4.20 -16.26
CA LEU A 392 23.84 4.96 -15.65
C LEU A 392 25.15 4.77 -16.43
N ALA A 393 25.49 3.54 -16.78
CA ALA A 393 26.70 3.25 -17.55
C ALA A 393 26.61 3.81 -19.00
N ALA A 394 25.43 3.75 -19.61
CA ALA A 394 25.18 4.32 -20.93
C ALA A 394 25.31 5.85 -20.92
N ALA A 395 24.77 6.53 -19.91
CA ALA A 395 24.89 7.96 -19.74
C ALA A 395 26.34 8.38 -19.42
N GLY A 396 27.06 7.62 -18.58
CA GLY A 396 28.43 7.83 -18.22
C GLY A 396 29.43 7.65 -19.38
N ALA A 397 29.09 6.84 -20.39
CA ALA A 397 29.90 6.66 -21.59
C ALA A 397 29.97 7.93 -22.48
N HIS A 398 29.07 8.89 -22.28
CA HIS A 398 29.05 10.15 -23.01
C HIS A 398 29.95 11.25 -22.39
N GLY A 399 30.55 11.00 -21.21
CA GLY A 399 31.64 11.81 -20.59
C GLY A 399 31.19 13.10 -19.88
N GLY A 400 32.08 13.65 -19.07
CA GLY A 400 32.06 15.05 -18.60
C GLY A 400 31.29 15.37 -17.30
N ALA A 401 30.45 14.49 -16.77
CA ALA A 401 29.72 14.78 -15.54
C ALA A 401 30.38 14.11 -14.31
N GLU A 402 30.33 14.82 -13.19
CA GLU A 402 30.77 14.31 -11.88
C GLU A 402 29.88 13.11 -11.48
N PRO A 403 30.44 11.99 -10.92
CA PRO A 403 29.72 10.77 -10.67
C PRO A 403 28.43 10.93 -9.83
N GLY A 404 28.47 11.73 -8.76
CA GLY A 404 27.31 11.98 -7.93
C GLY A 404 26.19 12.72 -8.67
N VAL A 405 26.54 13.74 -9.47
CA VAL A 405 25.57 14.52 -10.27
C VAL A 405 24.94 13.66 -11.35
N LEU A 406 25.71 12.82 -12.03
CA LEU A 406 25.18 11.93 -13.06
C LEU A 406 24.26 10.88 -12.47
N THR A 407 24.68 10.23 -11.38
CA THR A 407 23.87 9.27 -10.66
C THR A 407 22.56 9.90 -10.19
N GLY A 408 22.62 11.12 -9.61
CA GLY A 408 21.45 11.87 -9.20
C GLY A 408 20.50 12.20 -10.34
N ARG A 409 20.99 12.55 -11.54
CA ARG A 409 20.15 12.83 -12.72
C ARG A 409 19.43 11.57 -13.23
N VAL A 410 20.13 10.45 -13.36
CA VAL A 410 19.53 9.18 -13.82
C VAL A 410 18.54 8.66 -12.79
N TYR A 411 18.89 8.72 -11.49
CA TYR A 411 18.03 8.36 -10.39
C TYR A 411 16.75 9.21 -10.37
N ALA A 412 16.87 10.52 -10.49
CA ALA A 412 15.71 11.41 -10.50
C ALA A 412 14.82 11.22 -11.74
N ALA A 413 15.40 10.96 -12.92
CA ALA A 413 14.62 10.65 -14.12
C ALA A 413 13.79 9.36 -13.91
N ASN A 414 14.41 8.31 -13.38
CA ASN A 414 13.73 7.04 -13.03
C ASN A 414 12.62 7.27 -11.99
N THR A 415 12.92 8.02 -10.92
CA THR A 415 11.96 8.30 -9.85
C THR A 415 10.81 9.19 -10.31
N LEU A 416 11.05 10.18 -11.14
CA LEU A 416 9.98 10.99 -11.74
C LEU A 416 9.04 10.13 -12.60
N GLY A 417 9.61 9.25 -13.41
CA GLY A 417 8.82 8.25 -14.14
C GLY A 417 7.99 7.39 -13.21
N ALA A 418 8.60 6.88 -12.13
CA ALA A 418 7.93 6.06 -11.11
C ALA A 418 6.73 6.79 -10.47
N ILE A 419 6.88 8.07 -10.13
CA ILE A 419 5.77 8.91 -9.61
C ILE A 419 4.63 8.96 -10.63
N VAL A 420 4.95 9.32 -11.88
CA VAL A 420 3.94 9.40 -12.95
C VAL A 420 3.26 8.04 -13.14
N GLY A 421 4.04 6.95 -13.19
CA GLY A 421 3.51 5.59 -13.37
C GLY A 421 2.56 5.16 -12.26
N SER A 422 2.95 5.37 -11.00
CA SER A 422 2.12 4.97 -9.86
C SER A 422 0.83 5.79 -9.76
N LEU A 423 0.91 7.13 -9.84
CA LEU A 423 -0.25 8.02 -9.75
C LEU A 423 -1.20 7.83 -10.93
N LEU A 424 -0.66 7.81 -12.15
CA LEU A 424 -1.48 7.65 -13.34
C LEU A 424 -2.19 6.29 -13.34
N THR A 425 -1.50 5.22 -12.92
CA THR A 425 -2.10 3.88 -12.87
C THR A 425 -3.16 3.77 -11.80
N SER A 426 -2.88 4.22 -10.57
CA SER A 426 -3.82 4.06 -9.45
C SER A 426 -5.07 4.94 -9.58
N LEU A 427 -4.94 6.17 -10.09
CA LEU A 427 -6.03 7.13 -10.09
C LEU A 427 -6.79 7.20 -11.44
N VAL A 428 -6.13 6.86 -12.54
CA VAL A 428 -6.69 7.10 -13.89
C VAL A 428 -6.74 5.83 -14.73
N LEU A 429 -5.59 5.19 -15.02
CA LEU A 429 -5.56 4.14 -16.03
C LEU A 429 -6.43 2.95 -15.66
N VAL A 430 -6.29 2.40 -14.46
CA VAL A 430 -7.06 1.22 -14.05
C VAL A 430 -8.56 1.53 -14.02
N VAL A 431 -8.94 2.71 -13.55
CA VAL A 431 -10.35 3.11 -13.40
C VAL A 431 -11.02 3.46 -14.73
N VAL A 432 -10.26 4.07 -15.67
CA VAL A 432 -10.82 4.58 -16.93
C VAL A 432 -10.68 3.57 -18.08
N ILE A 433 -9.51 2.92 -18.21
CA ILE A 433 -9.24 2.01 -19.33
C ILE A 433 -9.10 0.53 -18.91
N GLY A 434 -9.10 0.25 -17.60
CA GLY A 434 -9.00 -1.09 -17.04
C GLY A 434 -7.59 -1.65 -16.98
N GLY A 435 -7.40 -2.73 -16.23
CA GLY A 435 -6.12 -3.36 -15.96
C GLY A 435 -5.46 -3.95 -17.23
N ARG A 436 -6.26 -4.52 -18.15
CA ARG A 436 -5.75 -5.02 -19.44
C ARG A 436 -5.09 -3.92 -20.26
N ALA A 437 -5.83 -2.82 -20.54
CA ALA A 437 -5.32 -1.71 -21.34
C ALA A 437 -4.15 -1.00 -20.65
N THR A 438 -4.11 -0.98 -19.32
CA THR A 438 -2.95 -0.50 -18.55
C THR A 438 -1.70 -1.34 -18.83
N GLN A 439 -1.80 -2.67 -18.83
CA GLN A 439 -0.67 -3.56 -19.18
C GLN A 439 -0.23 -3.38 -20.64
N GLN A 440 -1.17 -3.21 -21.57
CA GLN A 440 -0.89 -2.91 -22.97
C GLN A 440 -0.10 -1.59 -23.11
N THR A 441 -0.49 -0.55 -22.36
CA THR A 441 0.20 0.73 -22.30
C THR A 441 1.64 0.58 -21.75
N MET A 442 1.85 -0.26 -20.71
CA MET A 442 3.18 -0.55 -20.18
C MET A 442 4.08 -1.24 -21.22
N ILE A 443 3.55 -2.20 -21.99
CA ILE A 443 4.30 -2.86 -23.09
C ILE A 443 4.69 -1.82 -24.15
N ALA A 444 3.76 -0.96 -24.56
CA ALA A 444 4.04 0.11 -25.54
C ALA A 444 5.11 1.09 -25.03
N ALA A 445 5.03 1.49 -23.76
CA ALA A 445 6.01 2.37 -23.12
C ALA A 445 7.40 1.73 -23.04
N SER A 446 7.48 0.43 -22.70
CA SER A 446 8.76 -0.32 -22.70
C SER A 446 9.35 -0.45 -24.12
N ALA A 447 8.51 -0.67 -25.13
CA ALA A 447 8.94 -0.67 -26.52
C ALA A 447 9.49 0.72 -26.95
N CYS A 448 8.82 1.80 -26.60
CA CYS A 448 9.32 3.17 -26.80
C CYS A 448 10.67 3.39 -26.09
N ALA A 449 10.80 2.92 -24.85
CA ALA A 449 12.05 2.98 -24.09
C ALA A 449 13.20 2.22 -24.80
N ALA A 450 12.91 1.03 -25.35
CA ALA A 450 13.89 0.26 -26.13
C ALA A 450 14.36 1.01 -27.39
N LEU A 451 13.43 1.65 -28.11
CA LEU A 451 13.75 2.46 -29.30
C LEU A 451 14.54 3.72 -28.95
N LEU A 452 14.21 4.40 -27.84
CA LEU A 452 14.98 5.55 -27.35
C LEU A 452 16.40 5.17 -26.95
N ALA A 453 16.56 4.04 -26.26
CA ALA A 453 17.88 3.52 -25.87
C ALA A 453 18.76 3.16 -27.09
N LEU A 454 18.15 2.87 -28.25
CA LEU A 454 18.84 2.60 -29.50
C LEU A 454 19.39 3.89 -30.16
N ALA A 455 18.77 5.05 -29.93
CA ALA A 455 19.10 6.31 -30.63
C ALA A 455 20.61 6.68 -30.59
N PRO A 456 21.33 6.55 -29.44
CA PRO A 456 22.77 6.84 -29.38
C PRO A 456 23.63 5.89 -30.22
N LEU A 457 23.11 4.73 -30.62
CA LEU A 457 23.83 3.67 -31.36
C LEU A 457 23.67 3.80 -32.88
N VAL A 458 22.70 4.58 -33.35
CA VAL A 458 22.41 4.73 -34.79
C VAL A 458 23.52 5.53 -35.45
N ARG A 459 24.30 4.86 -36.29
CA ARG A 459 25.33 5.44 -37.17
C ARG A 459 25.03 5.03 -38.59
N ARG A 460 25.47 5.82 -39.60
CA ARG A 460 25.26 5.52 -41.03
C ARG A 460 25.69 4.10 -41.42
N THR A 461 26.76 3.58 -40.81
CA THR A 461 27.29 2.23 -41.06
C THR A 461 26.51 1.07 -40.41
N ARG A 462 25.49 1.36 -39.56
CA ARG A 462 24.69 0.35 -38.80
C ARG A 462 23.19 0.56 -38.97
N LEU A 463 22.75 1.36 -39.94
CA LEU A 463 21.33 1.68 -40.14
C LEU A 463 20.47 0.42 -40.34
N VAL A 464 20.96 -0.55 -41.10
CA VAL A 464 20.21 -1.81 -41.34
C VAL A 464 20.00 -2.61 -40.06
N ALA A 465 21.07 -2.78 -39.26
CA ALA A 465 20.93 -3.50 -37.97
C ALA A 465 20.00 -2.77 -36.98
N ALA A 466 20.07 -1.42 -36.94
CA ALA A 466 19.18 -0.61 -36.13
C ALA A 466 17.72 -0.70 -36.63
N ALA A 467 17.49 -0.68 -37.90
CA ALA A 467 16.16 -0.83 -38.51
C ALA A 467 15.58 -2.23 -38.23
N LEU A 468 16.37 -3.28 -38.41
CA LEU A 468 15.93 -4.66 -38.07
C LEU A 468 15.56 -4.82 -36.59
N PHE A 469 16.38 -4.27 -35.67
CA PHE A 469 16.07 -4.27 -34.24
C PHE A 469 14.79 -3.48 -33.97
N ALA A 470 14.65 -2.28 -34.52
CA ALA A 470 13.45 -1.46 -34.30
C ALA A 470 12.20 -2.15 -34.85
N THR A 471 12.28 -2.79 -36.02
CA THR A 471 11.18 -3.60 -36.57
C THR A 471 10.83 -4.76 -35.66
N ALA A 472 11.82 -5.49 -35.12
CA ALA A 472 11.61 -6.58 -34.19
C ALA A 472 10.91 -6.12 -32.90
N VAL A 473 11.33 -4.98 -32.33
CA VAL A 473 10.69 -4.36 -31.16
C VAL A 473 9.23 -4.02 -31.46
N VAL A 474 8.96 -3.32 -32.58
CA VAL A 474 7.60 -2.88 -32.91
C VAL A 474 6.69 -4.07 -33.19
N VAL A 475 7.14 -5.05 -33.99
CA VAL A 475 6.33 -6.21 -34.35
C VAL A 475 6.03 -7.09 -33.13
N SER A 476 7.06 -7.38 -32.30
CA SER A 476 6.86 -8.19 -31.10
C SER A 476 6.02 -7.48 -30.07
N ALA A 477 6.21 -6.17 -29.84
CA ALA A 477 5.37 -5.40 -28.91
C ALA A 477 3.91 -5.35 -29.40
N ALA A 478 3.66 -5.12 -30.69
CA ALA A 478 2.30 -5.16 -31.25
C ALA A 478 1.64 -6.54 -31.11
N ALA A 479 2.40 -7.62 -31.27
CA ALA A 479 1.90 -8.97 -31.03
C ALA A 479 1.57 -9.20 -29.54
N LEU A 480 2.49 -8.82 -28.64
CA LEU A 480 2.29 -8.96 -27.19
C LEU A 480 1.09 -8.14 -26.69
N VAL A 481 0.92 -6.90 -27.17
CA VAL A 481 -0.25 -6.05 -26.84
C VAL A 481 -1.57 -6.76 -27.20
N ARG A 482 -1.64 -7.47 -28.32
CA ARG A 482 -2.84 -8.22 -28.70
C ARG A 482 -3.05 -9.48 -27.86
N LEU A 483 -1.98 -10.07 -27.33
CA LEU A 483 -2.01 -11.29 -26.53
C LEU A 483 -2.29 -11.05 -25.03
N VAL A 484 -2.26 -9.80 -24.55
CA VAL A 484 -2.60 -9.49 -23.14
C VAL A 484 -4.01 -9.99 -22.83
N PRO A 485 -4.17 -10.96 -21.91
CA PRO A 485 -5.49 -11.49 -21.55
C PRO A 485 -6.29 -10.51 -20.71
N GLU A 486 -7.61 -10.65 -20.75
CA GLU A 486 -8.48 -10.07 -19.74
C GLU A 486 -8.41 -10.88 -18.45
N MET A 487 -8.63 -10.21 -17.32
CA MET A 487 -8.83 -10.89 -16.06
C MET A 487 -10.15 -11.65 -16.13
N PRO A 488 -10.16 -12.97 -15.88
CA PRO A 488 -11.39 -13.74 -15.88
C PRO A 488 -12.39 -13.19 -14.87
N PRO A 489 -13.67 -13.01 -15.22
CA PRO A 489 -14.68 -12.53 -14.30
C PRO A 489 -14.78 -13.36 -13.01
N GLU A 490 -14.57 -14.67 -13.10
CA GLU A 490 -14.56 -15.61 -11.98
C GLU A 490 -13.42 -15.31 -11.00
N VAL A 491 -12.26 -14.86 -11.50
CA VAL A 491 -11.13 -14.44 -10.64
C VAL A 491 -11.44 -13.16 -9.90
N VAL A 492 -12.17 -12.23 -10.52
CA VAL A 492 -12.62 -11.01 -9.87
C VAL A 492 -13.63 -11.33 -8.75
N ALA A 493 -14.56 -12.26 -9.02
CA ALA A 493 -15.59 -12.65 -8.05
C ALA A 493 -15.00 -13.51 -6.91
N TYR A 494 -14.28 -14.58 -7.25
CA TYR A 494 -13.92 -15.63 -6.31
C TYR A 494 -12.45 -15.63 -5.89
N GLY A 495 -11.58 -14.91 -6.62
CA GLY A 495 -10.17 -14.72 -6.27
C GLY A 495 -9.46 -16.04 -5.97
N ARG A 496 -9.01 -16.20 -4.72
CA ARG A 496 -8.30 -17.39 -4.22
C ARG A 496 -9.15 -18.67 -4.20
N PHE A 497 -10.47 -18.55 -4.25
CA PHE A 497 -11.39 -19.69 -4.30
C PHE A 497 -11.71 -20.19 -5.72
N THR A 498 -11.18 -19.51 -6.74
CA THR A 498 -11.45 -19.87 -8.15
C THR A 498 -11.19 -21.35 -8.46
N PRO A 499 -10.12 -22.02 -7.94
CA PRO A 499 -9.84 -23.42 -8.26
C PRO A 499 -10.87 -24.41 -7.67
N THR A 500 -11.52 -24.06 -6.57
CA THR A 500 -12.40 -24.93 -5.80
C THR A 500 -13.87 -24.65 -5.99
N ARG A 501 -14.23 -23.45 -6.48
CA ARG A 501 -15.61 -23.09 -6.79
C ARG A 501 -16.00 -23.69 -8.14
N GLY A 502 -16.97 -24.62 -8.10
CA GLY A 502 -17.60 -25.15 -9.29
C GLY A 502 -18.32 -24.08 -10.11
N ILE A 503 -18.50 -24.34 -11.38
CA ILE A 503 -19.25 -23.49 -12.31
C ILE A 503 -20.74 -23.55 -11.90
N GLY A 504 -21.20 -22.54 -11.14
CA GLY A 504 -22.59 -22.54 -10.64
C GLY A 504 -23.26 -21.18 -10.73
N ALA A 505 -22.54 -20.09 -10.47
CA ALA A 505 -23.09 -18.75 -10.50
C ALA A 505 -22.62 -17.97 -11.73
N ASP A 506 -23.52 -17.21 -12.33
CA ASP A 506 -23.20 -16.31 -13.44
C ASP A 506 -22.59 -15.01 -12.90
N VAL A 507 -21.41 -14.62 -13.38
CA VAL A 507 -20.85 -13.30 -13.12
C VAL A 507 -21.53 -12.30 -14.05
N ILE A 508 -22.47 -11.54 -13.51
CA ILE A 508 -23.33 -10.61 -14.28
C ILE A 508 -22.76 -9.20 -14.38
N HIS A 509 -21.76 -8.87 -13.57
CA HIS A 509 -21.09 -7.58 -13.59
C HIS A 509 -19.67 -7.68 -13.04
N THR A 510 -18.73 -6.95 -13.65
CA THR A 510 -17.39 -6.69 -13.12
C THR A 510 -17.01 -5.23 -13.28
N ALA A 511 -16.30 -4.67 -12.31
CA ALA A 511 -15.80 -3.30 -12.36
C ALA A 511 -14.44 -3.19 -11.69
N GLU A 512 -13.57 -2.35 -12.22
CA GLU A 512 -12.33 -1.94 -11.57
C GLU A 512 -12.50 -0.52 -11.01
N GLY A 513 -12.25 -0.36 -9.71
CA GLY A 513 -12.37 0.89 -8.98
C GLY A 513 -11.03 1.39 -8.46
N TRP A 514 -11.06 2.40 -7.58
CA TRP A 514 -9.86 2.96 -6.95
C TRP A 514 -9.21 2.00 -5.94
N THR A 515 -10.03 1.29 -5.16
CA THR A 515 -9.56 0.45 -4.06
C THR A 515 -9.37 -1.01 -4.45
N GLY A 516 -10.08 -1.49 -5.48
CA GLY A 516 -10.04 -2.88 -5.87
C GLY A 516 -10.83 -3.19 -7.14
N ALA A 517 -11.01 -4.48 -7.38
CA ALA A 517 -11.90 -5.01 -8.41
C ALA A 517 -13.14 -5.60 -7.72
N PHE A 518 -14.29 -5.44 -8.37
CA PHE A 518 -15.61 -5.79 -7.85
C PHE A 518 -16.38 -6.64 -8.86
N ALA A 519 -17.23 -7.53 -8.35
CA ALA A 519 -18.13 -8.31 -9.19
C ALA A 519 -19.50 -8.45 -8.54
N VAL A 520 -20.49 -8.74 -9.37
CA VAL A 520 -21.81 -9.23 -8.92
C VAL A 520 -22.04 -10.57 -9.57
N THR A 521 -22.40 -11.57 -8.77
CA THR A 521 -22.81 -12.88 -9.26
C THR A 521 -24.29 -13.11 -9.01
N ARG A 522 -24.86 -13.97 -9.84
CA ARG A 522 -26.22 -14.47 -9.68
C ARG A 522 -26.20 -15.98 -9.65
N GLU A 523 -26.67 -16.54 -8.55
CA GLU A 523 -26.83 -17.98 -8.40
C GLU A 523 -28.04 -18.50 -9.21
N PRO A 524 -28.14 -19.82 -9.51
CA PRO A 524 -29.27 -20.39 -10.23
C PRO A 524 -30.63 -20.20 -9.55
N ASP A 525 -30.66 -20.04 -8.24
CA ASP A 525 -31.85 -19.73 -7.45
C ASP A 525 -32.22 -18.23 -7.45
N GLY A 526 -31.46 -17.41 -8.18
CA GLY A 526 -31.66 -15.97 -8.29
C GLY A 526 -31.00 -15.13 -7.22
N MET A 527 -30.31 -15.73 -6.23
CA MET A 527 -29.59 -15.01 -5.20
C MET A 527 -28.44 -14.22 -5.82
N LEU A 528 -28.26 -12.99 -5.33
CA LEU A 528 -27.21 -12.08 -5.75
C LEU A 528 -26.12 -12.01 -4.69
N THR A 529 -24.88 -11.98 -5.14
CA THR A 529 -23.73 -11.73 -4.25
C THR A 529 -22.86 -10.59 -4.81
N TYR A 530 -22.60 -9.62 -3.97
CA TYR A 530 -21.61 -8.57 -4.21
C TYR A 530 -20.22 -9.05 -3.74
N HIS A 531 -19.26 -8.98 -4.64
CA HIS A 531 -17.88 -9.39 -4.38
C HIS A 531 -16.93 -8.18 -4.41
N GLY A 532 -16.04 -8.14 -3.44
CA GLY A 532 -14.92 -7.21 -3.37
C GLY A 532 -13.67 -7.96 -2.90
N ALA A 533 -12.51 -7.55 -3.39
CA ALA A 533 -11.25 -8.20 -3.02
C ALA A 533 -11.19 -9.73 -3.29
N GLY A 534 -11.93 -10.21 -4.30
CA GLY A 534 -11.98 -11.64 -4.67
C GLY A 534 -12.77 -12.52 -3.70
N LYS A 535 -13.71 -11.94 -2.97
CA LYS A 535 -14.53 -12.60 -1.94
C LYS A 535 -15.94 -12.00 -1.91
N ALA A 536 -16.93 -12.81 -1.51
CA ALA A 536 -18.26 -12.31 -1.16
C ALA A 536 -18.19 -11.34 0.02
N GLN A 537 -18.75 -10.14 -0.14
CA GLN A 537 -18.80 -9.09 0.88
C GLN A 537 -20.22 -8.88 1.40
N ALA A 538 -21.23 -9.06 0.55
CA ALA A 538 -22.62 -9.00 0.90
C ALA A 538 -23.44 -9.86 -0.07
N SER A 539 -24.50 -10.49 0.41
CA SER A 539 -25.37 -11.27 -0.45
C SER A 539 -26.84 -11.08 -0.10
N THR A 540 -27.71 -11.58 -0.96
CA THR A 540 -29.14 -11.67 -0.68
C THR A 540 -29.53 -12.96 0.07
N TYR A 541 -28.55 -13.75 0.50
CA TYR A 541 -28.80 -14.91 1.35
C TYR A 541 -29.38 -14.49 2.70
N PRO A 542 -30.25 -15.33 3.30
CA PRO A 542 -30.98 -14.95 4.52
C PRO A 542 -30.10 -14.52 5.69
N GLN A 543 -28.93 -15.15 5.88
CA GLN A 543 -28.02 -14.83 6.97
C GLN A 543 -27.39 -13.44 6.82
N ASP A 544 -26.97 -13.08 5.60
CA ASP A 544 -26.36 -11.79 5.31
C ASP A 544 -27.41 -10.67 5.34
N MET A 545 -28.59 -10.92 4.78
CA MET A 545 -29.71 -9.99 4.86
C MET A 545 -30.10 -9.74 6.33
N ARG A 546 -30.10 -10.79 7.17
CA ARG A 546 -30.40 -10.69 8.60
C ARG A 546 -29.39 -9.82 9.33
N LEU A 547 -28.09 -10.03 9.10
CA LEU A 547 -27.03 -9.21 9.68
C LEU A 547 -27.20 -7.74 9.33
N GLN A 548 -27.24 -7.44 8.02
CA GLN A 548 -27.28 -6.07 7.53
C GLN A 548 -28.52 -5.30 8.02
N ARG A 549 -29.67 -5.98 8.11
CA ARG A 549 -30.88 -5.39 8.68
C ARG A 549 -30.81 -5.25 10.21
N MET A 550 -30.15 -6.18 10.92
CA MET A 550 -29.88 -6.02 12.34
C MET A 550 -29.03 -4.78 12.61
N LEU A 551 -27.95 -4.59 11.88
CA LEU A 551 -27.05 -3.44 12.05
C LEU A 551 -27.83 -2.12 11.96
N GLY A 552 -28.68 -1.96 10.94
CA GLY A 552 -29.45 -0.74 10.74
C GLY A 552 -30.60 -0.59 11.74
N HIS A 553 -31.50 -1.60 11.81
CA HIS A 553 -32.72 -1.47 12.60
C HIS A 553 -32.49 -1.52 14.11
N LEU A 554 -31.52 -2.34 14.59
CA LEU A 554 -31.19 -2.40 16.01
C LEU A 554 -30.70 -1.03 16.49
N ALA A 555 -29.84 -0.37 15.70
CA ALA A 555 -29.33 0.95 16.02
C ALA A 555 -30.44 2.02 16.09
N THR A 556 -31.31 2.09 15.06
CA THR A 556 -32.35 3.12 15.02
C THR A 556 -33.49 2.89 16.02
N LEU A 557 -33.87 1.63 16.28
CA LEU A 557 -34.92 1.28 17.23
C LEU A 557 -34.52 1.50 18.70
N VAL A 558 -33.19 1.37 19.01
CA VAL A 558 -32.64 1.55 20.36
C VAL A 558 -32.33 3.03 20.64
N ALA A 559 -31.96 3.81 19.64
CA ALA A 559 -31.69 5.24 19.81
C ALA A 559 -32.94 6.02 20.24
N ASP A 560 -32.77 7.05 21.08
CA ASP A 560 -33.91 7.84 21.55
C ASP A 560 -34.62 8.59 20.40
N GLU A 561 -33.83 9.31 19.57
CA GLU A 561 -34.29 10.03 18.38
C GLU A 561 -33.29 9.84 17.23
N PRO A 562 -33.44 8.82 16.35
CA PRO A 562 -32.46 8.52 15.31
C PRO A 562 -32.57 9.46 14.08
N LYS A 563 -32.47 10.79 14.30
CA LYS A 563 -32.67 11.79 13.24
C LYS A 563 -31.50 11.86 12.26
N ARG A 564 -30.27 11.88 12.79
CA ARG A 564 -29.03 12.03 12.02
C ARG A 564 -28.21 10.75 12.14
N VAL A 565 -28.01 10.08 11.04
CA VAL A 565 -27.34 8.78 11.01
C VAL A 565 -26.11 8.84 10.13
N LEU A 566 -24.99 8.27 10.63
CA LEU A 566 -23.82 7.98 9.83
C LEU A 566 -23.75 6.46 9.61
N VAL A 567 -23.61 6.07 8.34
CA VAL A 567 -23.30 4.70 7.93
C VAL A 567 -21.89 4.67 7.35
N ILE A 568 -21.03 3.83 7.89
CA ILE A 568 -19.66 3.63 7.40
C ILE A 568 -19.64 2.35 6.55
N GLY A 569 -19.40 2.55 5.23
CA GLY A 569 -19.51 1.50 4.22
C GLY A 569 -20.91 1.44 3.59
N LEU A 570 -20.97 1.36 2.26
CA LEU A 570 -22.22 1.19 1.52
C LEU A 570 -22.47 -0.30 1.19
N GLY A 571 -21.47 -0.98 0.63
CA GLY A 571 -21.61 -2.36 0.17
C GLY A 571 -22.81 -2.56 -0.75
N ALA A 572 -23.68 -3.55 -0.47
CA ALA A 572 -24.96 -3.73 -1.15
C ALA A 572 -26.01 -2.66 -0.77
N GLY A 573 -25.74 -1.82 0.21
CA GLY A 573 -26.60 -0.75 0.69
C GLY A 573 -27.73 -1.17 1.62
N VAL A 574 -27.77 -2.44 2.05
CA VAL A 574 -28.88 -2.97 2.85
C VAL A 574 -28.92 -2.36 4.24
N THR A 575 -27.78 -2.20 4.90
CA THR A 575 -27.66 -1.52 6.22
C THR A 575 -28.13 -0.07 6.13
N ALA A 576 -27.65 0.67 5.11
CA ALA A 576 -28.06 2.06 4.87
C ALA A 576 -29.55 2.16 4.51
N GLY A 577 -30.08 1.19 3.74
CA GLY A 577 -31.49 1.09 3.42
C GLY A 577 -32.35 0.83 4.64
N ALA A 578 -31.92 -0.06 5.53
CA ALA A 578 -32.61 -0.34 6.79
C ALA A 578 -32.75 0.93 7.66
N VAL A 579 -31.69 1.73 7.72
CA VAL A 579 -31.70 3.02 8.43
C VAL A 579 -32.61 4.05 7.74
N SER A 580 -32.57 4.15 6.39
CA SER A 580 -33.30 5.19 5.65
C SER A 580 -34.82 5.03 5.73
N ILE A 581 -35.30 3.78 5.88
CA ILE A 581 -36.76 3.51 5.99
C ILE A 581 -37.33 3.78 7.38
N ASP A 582 -36.51 4.04 8.40
CA ASP A 582 -36.99 4.45 9.71
C ASP A 582 -37.65 5.83 9.58
N PRO A 583 -38.92 5.97 10.04
CA PRO A 583 -39.66 7.21 9.87
C PRO A 583 -39.13 8.38 10.70
N ALA A 584 -38.37 8.09 11.77
CA ALA A 584 -37.74 9.13 12.62
C ALA A 584 -36.42 9.63 12.03
N THR A 585 -35.86 8.93 11.03
CA THR A 585 -34.61 9.36 10.39
C THR A 585 -34.86 10.49 9.39
N GLU A 586 -34.17 11.61 9.61
CA GLU A 586 -34.26 12.81 8.78
C GLU A 586 -33.12 12.91 7.77
N ARG A 587 -31.89 12.53 8.18
CA ARG A 587 -30.68 12.58 7.34
C ARG A 587 -29.77 11.36 7.57
N VAL A 588 -29.37 10.73 6.50
CA VAL A 588 -28.39 9.63 6.48
C VAL A 588 -27.17 10.07 5.69
N VAL A 589 -26.02 10.07 6.30
CA VAL A 589 -24.75 10.22 5.60
C VAL A 589 -24.13 8.83 5.46
N VAL A 590 -23.75 8.45 4.26
CA VAL A 590 -23.03 7.20 3.99
C VAL A 590 -21.61 7.56 3.56
N ALA A 591 -20.62 7.22 4.39
CA ALA A 591 -19.22 7.37 4.05
C ALA A 591 -18.72 6.09 3.34
N GLU A 592 -18.42 6.20 2.04
CA GLU A 592 -17.99 5.09 1.18
C GLU A 592 -16.66 5.43 0.51
N ILE A 593 -15.68 4.53 0.63
CA ILE A 593 -14.33 4.76 0.12
C ILE A 593 -14.22 4.54 -1.40
N GLU A 594 -15.16 3.76 -1.98
CA GLU A 594 -15.13 3.31 -3.38
C GLU A 594 -16.35 3.81 -4.18
N PRO A 595 -16.18 4.77 -5.09
CA PRO A 595 -17.31 5.31 -5.86
C PRO A 595 -18.06 4.29 -6.72
N ARG A 596 -17.39 3.21 -7.17
CA ARG A 596 -18.02 2.17 -8.02
C ARG A 596 -19.12 1.39 -7.29
N VAL A 597 -19.03 1.30 -5.97
CA VAL A 597 -20.02 0.60 -5.13
C VAL A 597 -21.40 1.25 -5.24
N ARG A 598 -21.49 2.57 -5.44
CA ARG A 598 -22.75 3.28 -5.67
C ARG A 598 -23.56 2.68 -6.84
N GLU A 599 -22.89 2.43 -7.98
CA GLU A 599 -23.53 1.89 -9.17
C GLU A 599 -24.05 0.46 -8.92
N ILE A 600 -23.25 -0.36 -8.23
CA ILE A 600 -23.58 -1.73 -7.88
C ILE A 600 -24.80 -1.76 -6.96
N ALA A 601 -24.82 -0.99 -5.88
CA ALA A 601 -25.93 -0.90 -4.93
C ALA A 601 -27.23 -0.39 -5.60
N ALA A 602 -27.13 0.59 -6.50
CA ALA A 602 -28.27 1.17 -7.19
C ALA A 602 -28.89 0.22 -8.23
N SER A 603 -28.05 -0.54 -8.96
CA SER A 603 -28.49 -1.33 -10.11
C SER A 603 -28.90 -2.75 -9.73
N TYR A 604 -28.16 -3.40 -8.81
CA TYR A 604 -28.35 -4.83 -8.52
C TYR A 604 -29.09 -5.10 -7.22
N PHE A 605 -28.94 -4.25 -6.20
CA PHE A 605 -29.47 -4.47 -4.85
C PHE A 605 -30.61 -3.51 -4.46
N ARG A 606 -31.20 -2.81 -5.44
CA ARG A 606 -32.21 -1.79 -5.20
C ARG A 606 -33.45 -2.31 -4.42
N ALA A 607 -33.86 -3.54 -4.67
CA ALA A 607 -34.98 -4.14 -3.97
C ALA A 607 -34.67 -4.41 -2.50
N GLN A 608 -33.45 -4.93 -2.22
CA GLN A 608 -32.99 -5.33 -0.89
C GLN A 608 -32.62 -4.13 -0.03
N ASN A 609 -32.08 -3.07 -0.64
CA ASN A 609 -31.66 -1.85 0.04
C ASN A 609 -32.69 -0.72 0.04
N HIS A 610 -33.94 -1.03 -0.33
CA HIS A 610 -35.06 -0.08 -0.37
C HIS A 610 -34.83 1.15 -1.26
N GLY A 611 -33.92 1.06 -2.24
CA GLY A 611 -33.62 2.16 -3.15
C GLY A 611 -32.80 3.29 -2.52
N VAL A 612 -32.02 2.99 -1.50
CA VAL A 612 -31.28 3.94 -0.65
C VAL A 612 -30.43 4.95 -1.41
N VAL A 613 -29.81 4.54 -2.54
CA VAL A 613 -28.97 5.44 -3.36
C VAL A 613 -29.75 6.62 -3.96
N GLY A 614 -31.05 6.45 -4.16
CA GLY A 614 -31.95 7.49 -4.68
C GLY A 614 -32.85 8.15 -3.61
N ASP A 615 -32.67 7.80 -2.34
CA ASP A 615 -33.47 8.36 -1.24
C ASP A 615 -33.01 9.80 -0.95
N PRO A 616 -33.91 10.81 -0.96
CA PRO A 616 -33.54 12.21 -0.70
C PRO A 616 -32.98 12.48 0.70
N LYS A 617 -33.19 11.60 1.66
CA LYS A 617 -32.60 11.67 2.98
C LYS A 617 -31.12 11.27 2.99
N VAL A 618 -30.64 10.59 1.94
CA VAL A 618 -29.35 9.93 1.90
C VAL A 618 -28.33 10.73 1.12
N GLU A 619 -27.24 11.04 1.77
CA GLU A 619 -26.08 11.73 1.23
C GLU A 619 -24.90 10.78 1.15
N LEU A 620 -24.42 10.47 -0.07
CA LEU A 620 -23.20 9.66 -0.28
C LEU A 620 -21.97 10.56 -0.26
N ARG A 621 -21.04 10.26 0.66
CA ARG A 621 -19.74 10.92 0.77
C ARG A 621 -18.63 9.93 0.39
N PHE A 622 -17.89 10.24 -0.68
CA PHE A 622 -16.79 9.38 -1.14
C PHE A 622 -15.50 9.75 -0.39
N ASP A 623 -15.35 9.19 0.81
CA ASP A 623 -14.18 9.39 1.67
C ASP A 623 -13.97 8.15 2.56
N ASP A 624 -12.80 8.09 3.19
CA ASP A 624 -12.53 7.15 4.28
C ASP A 624 -13.46 7.46 5.47
N GLY A 625 -14.16 6.45 5.99
CA GLY A 625 -15.15 6.63 7.05
C GLY A 625 -14.57 7.20 8.35
N ARG A 626 -13.36 6.82 8.71
CA ARG A 626 -12.63 7.37 9.86
C ARG A 626 -12.25 8.84 9.64
N HIS A 627 -11.72 9.14 8.46
CA HIS A 627 -11.36 10.50 8.08
C HIS A 627 -12.59 11.42 8.05
N TYR A 628 -13.70 10.95 7.46
CA TYR A 628 -14.96 11.68 7.47
C TYR A 628 -15.42 11.98 8.90
N LEU A 629 -15.43 10.96 9.77
CA LEU A 629 -15.85 11.11 11.17
C LEU A 629 -14.95 12.08 11.95
N ALA A 630 -13.64 12.07 11.71
CA ALA A 630 -12.68 12.96 12.35
C ALA A 630 -12.92 14.43 11.96
N THR A 631 -13.27 14.69 10.69
CA THR A 631 -13.46 16.04 10.14
C THR A 631 -14.91 16.52 10.18
N ALA A 632 -15.88 15.64 10.49
CA ALA A 632 -17.28 16.01 10.63
C ALA A 632 -17.49 17.00 11.79
N VAL A 633 -18.29 18.04 11.56
CA VAL A 633 -18.70 18.99 12.60
C VAL A 633 -19.90 18.47 13.38
N ASP A 634 -20.79 17.75 12.68
CA ASP A 634 -22.04 17.23 13.23
C ASP A 634 -21.81 16.09 14.25
N ARG A 635 -22.76 15.98 15.19
CA ARG A 635 -22.95 14.77 16.00
C ARG A 635 -24.07 13.95 15.42
N PHE A 636 -23.95 12.62 15.59
CA PHE A 636 -24.88 11.67 15.04
C PHE A 636 -25.67 10.97 16.16
N ASP A 637 -26.95 10.76 15.93
CA ASP A 637 -27.81 10.02 16.85
C ASP A 637 -27.61 8.51 16.70
N VAL A 638 -27.17 8.10 15.51
CA VAL A 638 -26.75 6.71 15.21
C VAL A 638 -25.48 6.73 14.37
N ILE A 639 -24.53 5.88 14.73
CA ILE A 639 -23.38 5.52 13.89
C ILE A 639 -23.42 4.00 13.70
N THR A 640 -23.55 3.54 12.46
CA THR A 640 -23.50 2.11 12.15
C THR A 640 -22.38 1.82 11.17
N SER A 641 -21.62 0.76 11.41
CA SER A 641 -20.45 0.41 10.63
C SER A 641 -20.56 -1.03 10.14
N ASP A 642 -20.50 -1.19 8.82
CA ASP A 642 -20.46 -2.48 8.10
C ASP A 642 -19.22 -2.48 7.19
N PRO A 643 -18.01 -2.44 7.77
CA PRO A 643 -16.78 -2.27 7.04
C PRO A 643 -16.29 -3.59 6.45
N LEU A 644 -15.24 -3.51 5.62
CA LEU A 644 -14.51 -4.69 5.15
C LEU A 644 -13.89 -5.47 6.32
N ASP A 645 -13.67 -6.75 6.08
CA ASP A 645 -13.00 -7.66 7.03
C ASP A 645 -11.69 -7.06 7.56
N PRO A 646 -11.36 -7.20 8.85
CA PRO A 646 -10.18 -6.56 9.46
C PRO A 646 -8.84 -7.08 8.94
N TRP A 647 -8.79 -8.24 8.29
CA TRP A 647 -7.59 -8.72 7.60
C TRP A 647 -7.31 -7.97 6.27
N VAL A 648 -8.27 -7.26 5.72
CA VAL A 648 -8.04 -6.36 4.58
C VAL A 648 -7.16 -5.21 5.05
N LYS A 649 -6.04 -5.01 4.36
CA LYS A 649 -5.09 -3.95 4.72
C LYS A 649 -5.77 -2.58 4.84
N GLY A 650 -5.69 -1.99 6.02
CA GLY A 650 -6.30 -0.70 6.36
C GLY A 650 -7.65 -0.79 7.05
N ALA A 651 -8.43 -1.86 6.91
CA ALA A 651 -9.74 -2.00 7.54
C ALA A 651 -9.66 -2.04 9.08
N ALA A 652 -8.61 -2.63 9.64
CA ALA A 652 -8.40 -2.70 11.09
C ALA A 652 -8.30 -1.33 11.79
N THR A 653 -8.11 -0.24 11.02
CA THR A 653 -8.13 1.14 11.56
C THR A 653 -9.52 1.58 12.03
N LEU A 654 -10.58 0.92 11.56
CA LEU A 654 -11.97 1.14 11.98
C LEU A 654 -12.35 0.35 13.24
N TYR A 655 -11.39 -0.37 13.84
CA TYR A 655 -11.57 -1.19 15.04
C TYR A 655 -10.55 -0.83 16.14
N THR A 656 -9.88 0.34 16.05
CA THR A 656 -8.92 0.77 17.06
C THR A 656 -9.60 1.44 18.24
N ARG A 657 -8.95 1.41 19.40
CA ARG A 657 -9.38 2.16 20.59
C ARG A 657 -9.63 3.63 20.26
N GLU A 658 -8.71 4.26 19.55
CA GLU A 658 -8.76 5.67 19.18
C GLU A 658 -9.93 5.95 18.24
N PHE A 659 -10.22 5.05 17.31
CA PHE A 659 -11.40 5.14 16.45
C PHE A 659 -12.70 5.06 17.29
N TRP A 660 -12.81 4.15 18.25
CA TRP A 660 -13.99 4.05 19.10
C TRP A 660 -14.15 5.24 20.02
N GLN A 661 -13.04 5.83 20.49
CA GLN A 661 -13.07 7.11 21.23
C GLN A 661 -13.55 8.25 20.33
N LEU A 662 -13.14 8.31 19.07
CA LEU A 662 -13.64 9.26 18.08
C LEU A 662 -15.13 9.05 17.84
N VAL A 663 -15.60 7.83 17.61
CA VAL A 663 -17.03 7.49 17.49
C VAL A 663 -17.80 8.00 18.70
N ARG A 664 -17.34 7.70 19.92
CA ARG A 664 -17.98 8.16 21.17
C ARG A 664 -18.07 9.67 21.25
N SER A 665 -17.04 10.41 20.79
CA SER A 665 -17.03 11.87 20.81
C SER A 665 -18.03 12.50 19.81
N ARG A 666 -18.37 11.76 18.75
CA ARG A 666 -19.28 12.19 17.67
C ARG A 666 -20.72 11.68 17.86
N LEU A 667 -20.98 10.81 18.84
CA LEU A 667 -22.34 10.45 19.20
C LEU A 667 -23.01 11.64 19.92
N ALA A 668 -24.30 11.85 19.61
CA ALA A 668 -25.19 12.73 20.36
C ALA A 668 -25.50 12.09 21.72
N PRO A 669 -25.97 12.86 22.74
CA PRO A 669 -26.47 12.27 23.97
C PRO A 669 -27.56 11.24 23.70
N GLY A 670 -27.47 10.04 24.28
CA GLY A 670 -28.39 8.92 24.01
C GLY A 670 -28.20 8.25 22.64
N GLY A 671 -27.21 8.67 21.85
CA GLY A 671 -26.91 8.10 20.54
C GLY A 671 -26.39 6.67 20.65
N VAL A 672 -26.51 5.91 19.56
CA VAL A 672 -26.22 4.48 19.48
C VAL A 672 -25.15 4.22 18.42
N VAL A 673 -24.22 3.31 18.72
CA VAL A 673 -23.30 2.74 17.75
C VAL A 673 -23.55 1.27 17.57
N THR A 674 -23.49 0.79 16.31
CA THR A 674 -23.43 -0.63 15.98
C THR A 674 -22.29 -0.91 15.03
N VAL A 675 -21.69 -2.12 15.16
CA VAL A 675 -20.63 -2.58 14.29
C VAL A 675 -20.71 -4.09 14.10
N PHE A 676 -20.40 -4.51 12.88
CA PHE A 676 -20.26 -5.90 12.50
C PHE A 676 -18.92 -6.48 12.97
N VAL A 677 -18.95 -7.72 13.48
CA VAL A 677 -17.76 -8.53 13.76
C VAL A 677 -17.98 -9.92 13.17
N GLN A 678 -17.10 -10.30 12.25
CA GLN A 678 -17.12 -11.60 11.61
C GLN A 678 -16.50 -12.68 12.51
N LEU A 679 -17.08 -13.89 12.50
CA LEU A 679 -16.50 -15.05 13.17
C LEU A 679 -15.85 -16.03 12.18
N TYR A 680 -16.22 -16.00 10.92
CA TYR A 680 -15.61 -16.76 9.82
C TYR A 680 -14.39 -16.04 9.26
N GLU A 681 -13.47 -16.76 8.63
CA GLU A 681 -12.20 -16.21 8.14
C GLU A 681 -11.50 -15.33 9.19
N SER A 682 -11.52 -15.79 10.43
CA SER A 682 -10.97 -15.10 11.59
C SER A 682 -10.30 -16.11 12.55
N THR A 683 -9.59 -15.59 13.53
CA THR A 683 -9.08 -16.36 14.65
C THR A 683 -9.82 -15.98 15.93
N GLU A 684 -9.86 -16.86 16.91
CA GLU A 684 -10.43 -16.52 18.22
C GLU A 684 -9.76 -15.28 18.82
N ASP A 685 -8.44 -15.15 18.70
CA ASP A 685 -7.69 -13.98 19.19
C ASP A 685 -8.03 -12.68 18.46
N ALA A 686 -8.34 -12.76 17.16
CA ALA A 686 -8.81 -11.59 16.41
C ALA A 686 -10.18 -11.12 16.91
N VAL A 687 -11.14 -12.04 17.06
CA VAL A 687 -12.49 -11.73 17.56
C VAL A 687 -12.43 -11.21 19.00
N ARG A 688 -11.59 -11.81 19.86
CA ARG A 688 -11.35 -11.33 21.22
C ARG A 688 -10.78 -9.90 21.22
N SER A 689 -9.83 -9.63 20.34
CA SER A 689 -9.22 -8.30 20.20
C SER A 689 -10.25 -7.24 19.78
N GLU A 690 -11.13 -7.55 18.81
CA GLU A 690 -12.17 -6.63 18.35
C GLU A 690 -13.16 -6.30 19.48
N ILE A 691 -13.71 -7.32 20.14
CA ILE A 691 -14.70 -7.17 21.20
C ILE A 691 -14.09 -6.49 22.42
N ALA A 692 -12.88 -6.89 22.85
CA ALA A 692 -12.18 -6.26 23.97
C ALA A 692 -11.88 -4.78 23.69
N THR A 693 -11.44 -4.43 22.48
CA THR A 693 -11.16 -3.05 22.08
C THR A 693 -12.43 -2.20 22.05
N PHE A 694 -13.55 -2.77 21.59
CA PHE A 694 -14.84 -2.07 21.64
C PHE A 694 -15.28 -1.80 23.08
N PHE A 695 -15.21 -2.81 23.96
CA PHE A 695 -15.57 -2.66 25.38
C PHE A 695 -14.63 -1.75 26.18
N ASP A 696 -13.40 -1.57 25.72
CA ASP A 696 -12.49 -0.59 26.35
C ASP A 696 -13.01 0.86 26.17
N ALA A 697 -13.59 1.16 25.01
CA ALA A 697 -14.20 2.47 24.74
C ALA A 697 -15.67 2.56 25.20
N PHE A 698 -16.40 1.45 25.16
CA PHE A 698 -17.82 1.34 25.52
C PHE A 698 -18.05 0.24 26.57
N PRO A 699 -17.78 0.49 27.86
CA PRO A 699 -17.92 -0.52 28.89
C PRO A 699 -19.35 -1.07 29.06
N ASN A 700 -20.36 -0.30 28.65
CA ASN A 700 -21.79 -0.64 28.65
C ASN A 700 -22.24 -1.32 27.35
N GLY A 701 -21.31 -1.70 26.49
CA GLY A 701 -21.60 -2.36 25.22
C GLY A 701 -22.18 -3.78 25.40
N ALA A 702 -22.83 -4.26 24.36
CA ALA A 702 -23.43 -5.60 24.30
C ALA A 702 -23.19 -6.25 22.95
N VAL A 703 -23.12 -7.57 22.93
CA VAL A 703 -23.00 -8.42 21.75
C VAL A 703 -24.36 -9.02 21.42
N PHE A 704 -24.77 -8.95 20.16
CA PHE A 704 -25.97 -9.55 19.61
C PHE A 704 -25.59 -10.54 18.51
N ALA A 705 -26.03 -11.78 18.59
CA ALA A 705 -25.62 -12.84 17.70
C ALA A 705 -26.50 -12.93 16.44
N ASN A 706 -25.86 -13.11 15.29
CA ASN A 706 -26.51 -13.60 14.10
C ASN A 706 -26.16 -15.08 13.92
N THR A 707 -27.14 -15.96 14.06
CA THR A 707 -26.95 -17.42 14.01
C THR A 707 -27.66 -18.03 12.82
N VAL A 708 -27.05 -19.05 12.22
CA VAL A 708 -27.65 -19.86 11.17
C VAL A 708 -27.98 -21.23 11.72
N ARG A 709 -29.26 -21.52 11.89
CA ARG A 709 -29.76 -22.78 12.50
C ARG A 709 -29.16 -23.08 13.87
N GLY A 710 -28.91 -22.01 14.66
CA GLY A 710 -28.30 -22.11 15.99
C GLY A 710 -26.76 -22.09 15.99
N ALA A 711 -26.10 -22.27 14.85
CA ALA A 711 -24.66 -22.12 14.72
C ALA A 711 -24.26 -20.65 14.60
N GLY A 712 -23.17 -20.24 15.25
CA GLY A 712 -22.62 -18.90 15.17
C GLY A 712 -22.09 -18.59 13.76
N TYR A 713 -22.43 -17.40 13.24
CA TYR A 713 -21.98 -16.95 11.93
C TYR A 713 -21.22 -15.61 12.04
N ASP A 714 -21.85 -14.60 12.65
CA ASP A 714 -21.27 -13.30 12.98
C ASP A 714 -21.99 -12.66 14.17
N VAL A 715 -21.50 -11.50 14.63
CA VAL A 715 -22.13 -10.78 15.73
C VAL A 715 -22.19 -9.27 15.42
N VAL A 716 -23.14 -8.61 16.07
CA VAL A 716 -23.30 -7.16 16.09
C VAL A 716 -22.94 -6.66 17.48
N LEU A 717 -21.96 -5.77 17.59
CA LEU A 717 -21.71 -5.03 18.82
C LEU A 717 -22.58 -3.78 18.83
N LEU A 718 -23.19 -3.49 19.98
CA LEU A 718 -23.99 -2.29 20.19
C LEU A 718 -23.57 -1.59 21.47
N ALA A 719 -23.50 -0.27 21.44
CA ALA A 719 -23.37 0.54 22.65
C ALA A 719 -24.17 1.85 22.54
N ARG A 720 -24.51 2.44 23.68
CA ARG A 720 -25.14 3.77 23.78
C ARG A 720 -24.16 4.80 24.35
N ALA A 721 -24.34 6.04 23.95
CA ALA A 721 -23.70 7.18 24.61
C ALA A 721 -24.41 7.44 25.96
N GLY A 722 -23.83 6.89 27.04
CA GLY A 722 -24.41 6.89 28.41
C GLY A 722 -24.86 5.50 28.83
N ASP A 723 -25.34 5.37 30.06
CA ASP A 723 -25.66 4.09 30.71
C ASP A 723 -27.16 3.76 30.72
N ALA A 724 -27.96 4.47 29.88
CA ALA A 724 -29.40 4.24 29.84
C ALA A 724 -29.72 2.85 29.29
N PRO A 725 -30.57 2.05 29.93
CA PRO A 725 -30.95 0.73 29.45
C PRO A 725 -31.81 0.81 28.18
N ILE A 726 -31.90 -0.30 27.46
CA ILE A 726 -32.76 -0.45 26.30
C ILE A 726 -34.20 -0.69 26.77
N ASP A 727 -35.11 0.22 26.44
CA ASP A 727 -36.52 0.10 26.77
C ASP A 727 -37.24 -0.83 25.76
N VAL A 728 -37.56 -2.05 26.23
CA VAL A 728 -38.19 -3.09 25.38
C VAL A 728 -39.62 -2.69 25.00
N ASP A 729 -40.37 -2.00 25.86
CA ASP A 729 -41.72 -1.54 25.59
C ASP A 729 -41.70 -0.41 24.54
N LEU A 730 -40.70 0.48 24.59
CA LEU A 730 -40.52 1.52 23.58
C LEU A 730 -40.25 0.93 22.20
N VAL A 731 -39.33 -0.05 22.10
CA VAL A 731 -39.03 -0.73 20.84
C VAL A 731 -40.28 -1.45 20.30
N ALA A 732 -41.02 -2.14 21.17
CA ALA A 732 -42.27 -2.81 20.79
C ALA A 732 -43.35 -1.82 20.35
N ALA A 733 -43.51 -0.70 21.06
CA ALA A 733 -44.47 0.35 20.72
C ALA A 733 -44.13 1.01 19.37
N ARG A 734 -42.84 1.28 19.09
CA ARG A 734 -42.40 1.78 17.78
C ARG A 734 -42.79 0.82 16.67
N LEU A 735 -42.48 -0.47 16.77
CA LEU A 735 -42.79 -1.48 15.75
C LEU A 735 -44.32 -1.68 15.53
N ALA A 736 -45.13 -1.34 16.51
CA ALA A 736 -46.62 -1.43 16.41
C ALA A 736 -47.23 -0.20 15.71
N ARG A 737 -46.51 0.91 15.56
CA ARG A 737 -47.04 2.12 14.92
C ARG A 737 -47.17 1.95 13.40
N PRO A 738 -48.23 2.48 12.75
CA PRO A 738 -48.41 2.40 11.29
C PRO A 738 -47.24 2.98 10.48
N GLU A 739 -46.60 4.06 10.94
CA GLU A 739 -45.45 4.68 10.28
C GLU A 739 -44.21 3.77 10.26
N TYR A 740 -44.06 2.83 11.22
CA TYR A 740 -42.98 1.83 11.27
C TYR A 740 -43.33 0.52 10.50
N ALA A 741 -44.45 0.47 9.76
CA ALA A 741 -44.87 -0.74 9.05
C ALA A 741 -43.79 -1.27 8.08
N ARG A 742 -43.01 -0.38 7.43
CA ARG A 742 -41.89 -0.77 6.56
C ARG A 742 -40.73 -1.39 7.35
N VAL A 743 -40.40 -0.83 8.50
CA VAL A 743 -39.35 -1.36 9.43
C VAL A 743 -39.76 -2.74 9.94
N ALA A 744 -41.03 -2.87 10.39
CA ALA A 744 -41.57 -4.14 10.88
C ALA A 744 -41.63 -5.21 9.76
N ALA A 745 -41.94 -4.83 8.52
CA ALA A 745 -41.92 -5.73 7.38
C ALA A 745 -40.48 -6.20 7.07
N SER A 746 -39.54 -5.27 7.01
CA SER A 746 -38.13 -5.53 6.80
C SER A 746 -37.54 -6.51 7.83
N LEU A 747 -37.88 -6.36 9.11
CA LEU A 747 -37.47 -7.28 10.16
C LEU A 747 -38.12 -8.67 10.01
N ARG A 748 -39.40 -8.72 9.66
CA ARG A 748 -40.11 -10.01 9.46
C ARG A 748 -39.53 -10.83 8.30
N GLU A 749 -39.07 -10.16 7.22
CA GLU A 749 -38.44 -10.83 6.08
C GLU A 749 -37.21 -11.62 6.49
N VAL A 750 -36.51 -11.18 7.55
CA VAL A 750 -35.29 -11.83 8.07
C VAL A 750 -35.54 -12.60 9.38
N GLY A 751 -36.79 -12.87 9.71
CA GLY A 751 -37.22 -13.76 10.81
C GLY A 751 -37.43 -13.08 12.16
N PHE A 752 -37.38 -11.75 12.28
CA PHE A 752 -37.70 -11.03 13.51
C PHE A 752 -39.17 -10.59 13.50
N ARG A 753 -40.01 -11.22 14.30
CA ARG A 753 -41.47 -10.98 14.36
C ARG A 753 -41.85 -10.00 15.45
N SER A 754 -40.99 -9.78 16.44
CA SER A 754 -41.23 -8.93 17.60
C SER A 754 -39.95 -8.26 18.09
N ALA A 755 -40.11 -7.22 18.95
CA ALA A 755 -38.99 -6.63 19.67
C ALA A 755 -38.21 -7.68 20.50
N ALA A 756 -38.92 -8.63 21.13
CA ALA A 756 -38.32 -9.70 21.89
C ALA A 756 -37.45 -10.64 21.01
N ASP A 757 -37.87 -10.94 19.77
CA ASP A 757 -37.03 -11.75 18.86
C ASP A 757 -35.74 -11.03 18.49
N LEU A 758 -35.79 -9.72 18.21
CA LEU A 758 -34.63 -8.93 17.86
C LEU A 758 -33.68 -8.77 19.07
N LEU A 759 -34.19 -8.32 20.21
CA LEU A 759 -33.40 -8.10 21.42
C LEU A 759 -32.94 -9.40 22.07
N GLY A 760 -33.68 -10.51 21.87
CA GLY A 760 -33.35 -11.86 22.33
C GLY A 760 -32.13 -12.48 21.61
N THR A 761 -31.58 -11.83 20.56
CA THR A 761 -30.28 -12.21 19.98
C THR A 761 -29.08 -11.83 20.88
N TYR A 762 -29.31 -11.20 22.02
CA TYR A 762 -28.25 -10.85 22.98
C TYR A 762 -27.37 -12.05 23.33
N ALA A 763 -26.05 -11.88 23.24
CA ALA A 763 -25.04 -12.93 23.41
C ALA A 763 -24.06 -12.69 24.55
N GLY A 764 -24.07 -11.51 25.17
CA GLY A 764 -23.25 -11.19 26.34
C GLY A 764 -22.87 -9.71 26.39
N GLY A 765 -22.62 -9.21 27.59
CA GLY A 765 -21.99 -7.92 27.85
C GLY A 765 -20.54 -8.10 28.31
N ARG A 766 -19.88 -7.01 28.68
CA ARG A 766 -18.49 -7.01 29.13
C ARG A 766 -18.25 -7.96 30.28
N ASP A 767 -19.13 -7.92 31.28
CA ASP A 767 -18.98 -8.74 32.50
C ASP A 767 -19.22 -10.22 32.21
N ASP A 768 -20.17 -10.55 31.34
CA ASP A 768 -20.48 -11.93 30.90
C ASP A 768 -19.31 -12.57 30.16
N LEU A 769 -18.60 -11.78 29.34
CA LEU A 769 -17.50 -12.22 28.51
C LEU A 769 -16.11 -12.02 29.13
N ALA A 770 -16.03 -11.45 30.35
CA ALA A 770 -14.78 -11.08 31.00
C ALA A 770 -13.75 -12.21 31.02
N HIS A 771 -14.18 -13.43 31.36
CA HIS A 771 -13.28 -14.59 31.42
C HIS A 771 -12.74 -14.97 30.02
N TRP A 772 -13.57 -14.88 28.96
CA TRP A 772 -13.17 -15.21 27.61
C TRP A 772 -12.29 -14.10 27.01
N LEU A 773 -12.48 -12.84 27.41
CA LEU A 773 -11.70 -11.68 26.97
C LEU A 773 -10.39 -11.47 27.75
N ASP A 774 -10.17 -12.25 28.85
CA ASP A 774 -8.96 -12.11 29.66
C ASP A 774 -7.70 -12.34 28.82
N GLY A 775 -6.74 -11.40 28.88
CA GLY A 775 -5.53 -11.43 28.07
C GLY A 775 -5.71 -11.07 26.59
N ALA A 776 -6.89 -10.60 26.15
CA ALA A 776 -7.10 -10.15 24.78
C ALA A 776 -6.25 -8.91 24.46
N GLU A 777 -5.61 -8.90 23.29
CA GLU A 777 -4.79 -7.78 22.84
C GLU A 777 -5.69 -6.62 22.35
N ILE A 778 -5.46 -5.42 22.87
CA ILE A 778 -6.19 -4.22 22.43
C ILE A 778 -5.58 -3.69 21.11
N ASN A 779 -6.45 -3.50 20.13
CA ASN A 779 -6.10 -2.91 18.85
C ASN A 779 -6.01 -1.38 18.98
N THR A 780 -4.86 -0.79 18.72
CA THR A 780 -4.61 0.66 18.78
C THR A 780 -4.07 1.17 17.46
N ASP A 781 -4.15 2.47 17.19
CA ASP A 781 -3.56 3.13 16.02
C ASP A 781 -2.07 2.86 15.88
N ARG A 782 -1.42 2.64 17.00
CA ARG A 782 0.02 2.44 17.07
C ARG A 782 0.45 1.01 16.74
N ASN A 783 -0.33 0.00 17.15
CA ASN A 783 0.04 -1.40 16.94
C ASN A 783 -0.72 -2.06 15.78
N LEU A 784 -1.94 -1.60 15.45
CA LEU A 784 -2.86 -2.23 14.49
C LEU A 784 -2.84 -3.76 14.59
N ARG A 785 -2.84 -4.25 15.83
CA ARG A 785 -2.67 -5.67 16.13
C ARG A 785 -3.68 -6.55 15.41
N LEU A 786 -4.89 -6.06 15.30
CA LEU A 786 -6.01 -6.79 14.71
C LEU A 786 -5.74 -7.22 13.26
N GLN A 787 -5.09 -6.36 12.42
CA GLN A 787 -4.83 -6.73 11.03
C GLN A 787 -3.89 -7.94 10.88
N TYR A 788 -3.03 -8.16 11.87
CA TYR A 788 -2.12 -9.32 11.92
C TYR A 788 -2.82 -10.57 12.43
N LEU A 789 -3.58 -10.45 13.53
CA LEU A 789 -4.36 -11.55 14.10
C LEU A 789 -5.42 -12.05 13.11
N ALA A 790 -6.15 -11.13 12.48
CA ALA A 790 -7.16 -11.48 11.49
C ALA A 790 -6.52 -12.05 10.21
N GLY A 791 -5.35 -11.54 9.79
CA GLY A 791 -4.62 -12.07 8.64
C GLY A 791 -4.19 -13.53 8.77
N GLU A 792 -3.98 -14.02 10.00
CA GLU A 792 -3.73 -15.45 10.30
C GLU A 792 -5.00 -16.29 10.20
N GLY A 793 -6.17 -15.66 10.32
CA GLY A 793 -7.48 -16.29 10.21
C GLY A 793 -7.99 -16.48 8.78
N LEU A 794 -7.28 -15.91 7.78
CA LEU A 794 -7.69 -16.03 6.39
C LEU A 794 -7.86 -17.49 5.98
N ASN A 795 -9.01 -17.83 5.36
CA ASN A 795 -9.42 -19.18 4.96
C ASN A 795 -9.80 -20.13 6.14
N ARG A 796 -9.94 -19.64 7.38
CA ARG A 796 -10.46 -20.42 8.48
C ARG A 796 -11.97 -20.23 8.64
N TYR A 797 -12.69 -21.31 8.88
CA TYR A 797 -14.15 -21.31 8.97
C TYR A 797 -14.63 -21.84 10.33
N ASP A 798 -13.95 -21.42 11.40
CA ASP A 798 -14.18 -21.88 12.78
C ASP A 798 -15.26 -21.04 13.51
N ALA A 799 -16.15 -20.35 12.76
CA ALA A 799 -17.13 -19.40 13.31
C ALA A 799 -17.97 -19.98 14.44
N ASN A 800 -18.51 -21.21 14.27
CA ASN A 800 -19.32 -21.85 15.28
C ASN A 800 -18.52 -22.20 16.54
N GLU A 801 -17.28 -22.67 16.38
CA GLU A 801 -16.40 -23.00 17.49
C GLU A 801 -16.02 -21.76 18.32
N ILE A 802 -15.68 -20.66 17.64
CA ILE A 802 -15.43 -19.36 18.28
C ILE A 802 -16.67 -18.89 19.03
N PHE A 803 -17.85 -19.00 18.41
CA PHE A 803 -19.12 -18.61 19.01
C PHE A 803 -19.46 -19.44 20.26
N GLU A 804 -19.32 -20.74 20.20
CA GLU A 804 -19.58 -21.64 21.35
C GLU A 804 -18.64 -21.38 22.54
N ARG A 805 -17.38 -21.03 22.26
CA ARG A 805 -16.40 -20.65 23.29
C ARG A 805 -16.68 -19.29 23.90
N MET A 806 -17.16 -18.34 23.05
CA MET A 806 -17.54 -16.99 23.47
C MET A 806 -18.76 -17.03 24.42
N LEU A 807 -19.73 -17.91 24.16
CA LEU A 807 -21.01 -17.91 24.90
C LEU A 807 -20.80 -18.18 26.39
N PRO A 808 -21.28 -17.32 27.27
CA PRO A 808 -21.19 -17.54 28.71
C PRO A 808 -22.12 -18.68 29.12
N ARG A 809 -21.60 -19.69 29.82
CA ARG A 809 -22.39 -20.80 30.34
C ARG A 809 -23.15 -20.36 31.59
N GLY A 810 -24.48 -20.30 31.47
CA GLY A 810 -25.37 -19.96 32.61
C GLY A 810 -25.39 -18.48 32.95
N ALA A 811 -25.15 -17.58 31.95
CA ALA A 811 -25.27 -16.15 32.17
C ALA A 811 -26.66 -15.75 32.67
N ALA A 812 -26.71 -14.90 33.72
CA ALA A 812 -27.95 -14.32 34.20
C ALA A 812 -28.56 -13.40 33.13
N PHE A 813 -29.86 -13.17 33.19
CA PHE A 813 -30.51 -12.16 32.36
C PHE A 813 -29.87 -10.78 32.61
N PRO A 814 -29.55 -9.98 31.61
CA PRO A 814 -28.86 -8.68 31.78
C PRO A 814 -29.82 -7.56 32.22
N ASP A 815 -30.25 -7.62 33.50
CA ASP A 815 -31.23 -6.68 34.09
C ASP A 815 -30.79 -5.21 34.00
N ARG A 816 -29.48 -4.92 33.86
CA ARG A 816 -28.97 -3.56 33.68
C ARG A 816 -29.08 -3.06 32.22
N LEU A 817 -29.11 -4.00 31.26
CA LEU A 817 -29.17 -3.64 29.84
C LEU A 817 -30.60 -3.39 29.35
N PHE A 818 -31.57 -4.14 29.89
CA PHE A 818 -32.96 -4.05 29.47
C PHE A 818 -33.86 -3.52 30.56
N THR A 819 -34.82 -2.63 30.17
CA THR A 819 -35.90 -2.17 31.03
C THR A 819 -37.23 -2.32 30.31
N GLY A 820 -38.32 -2.33 31.07
CA GLY A 820 -39.67 -2.45 30.47
C GLY A 820 -40.63 -3.15 31.45
N SER A 821 -41.86 -3.42 30.96
CA SER A 821 -42.84 -4.19 31.68
C SER A 821 -42.37 -5.62 31.95
N PRO A 822 -42.85 -6.27 33.02
CA PRO A 822 -42.51 -7.67 33.31
C PRO A 822 -42.77 -8.61 32.13
N ALA A 823 -43.88 -8.40 31.40
CA ALA A 823 -44.24 -9.20 30.24
C ALA A 823 -43.25 -9.03 29.06
N ALA A 824 -42.77 -7.80 28.81
CA ALA A 824 -41.80 -7.49 27.81
C ALA A 824 -40.42 -8.11 28.14
N LEU A 825 -39.96 -7.93 29.36
CA LEU A 825 -38.71 -8.54 29.85
C LEU A 825 -38.75 -10.06 29.83
N ASP A 826 -39.84 -10.70 30.24
CA ASP A 826 -40.04 -12.15 30.12
C ASP A 826 -40.06 -12.63 28.67
N GLY A 827 -40.56 -11.80 27.73
CA GLY A 827 -40.46 -12.07 26.31
C GLY A 827 -39.01 -12.19 25.83
N VAL A 828 -38.18 -11.21 26.18
CA VAL A 828 -36.72 -11.20 25.83
C VAL A 828 -36.02 -12.35 26.54
N ARG A 829 -36.32 -12.62 27.84
CA ARG A 829 -35.72 -13.72 28.58
C ARG A 829 -35.97 -15.06 27.91
N ARG A 830 -37.24 -15.32 27.49
CA ARG A 830 -37.59 -16.54 26.75
C ARG A 830 -36.90 -16.62 25.38
N ALA A 831 -36.72 -15.49 24.70
CA ALA A 831 -36.06 -15.47 23.42
C ALA A 831 -34.53 -15.78 23.55
N ILE A 832 -33.86 -15.22 24.54
CA ILE A 832 -32.47 -15.56 24.90
C ILE A 832 -32.33 -17.05 25.23
N ALA A 833 -33.25 -17.61 26.05
CA ALA A 833 -33.19 -19.01 26.45
C ALA A 833 -33.48 -20.03 25.32
N ARG A 834 -34.05 -19.59 24.20
CA ARG A 834 -34.33 -20.45 23.04
C ARG A 834 -33.14 -20.51 22.05
N ARG A 835 -32.22 -19.63 22.18
CA ARG A 835 -31.02 -19.61 21.37
C ARG A 835 -30.06 -20.71 21.78
#